data_066efa4ce62158fdfe45d2a1f0e8081b
#
_entry.id   066efa4ce62158fdfe45d2a1f0e8081b
#
_cell.length_a   1.000
_cell.length_b   1.000
_cell.length_c   1.000
_cell.angle_alpha   90.00
_cell.angle_beta   90.00
_cell.angle_gamma   90.00
#
_symmetry.space_group_name_H-M   'P 1'
#
loop_
_entity.id
_entity.type
_entity.pdbx_description
1 polymer ?
#
loop_
_entity_poly.entity_id
_entity_poly.type
_entity_poly.pdbx_seq_one_letter_code
_entity_poly.pdbx_strand_id
1 'polypeptide(L)'
;MSQTVLHQFLPGARSGDAITDQALMMRRWLRDMGYTSQIFAQHIDPDIETEILPLSRYRRAPDETWAIYHHSIGSDVPDFLKRRKLQLILIYHNITPPEFFAGVDPLMAYQLRLGQAQLAELRPITGLALADSSFNAIDLRVAGYENRAVLPITLQPQRYDIAVNPELAAKLATTGPNLLFIGRLAPNKAQADLVILLHFLRRIHPAGHLYLVGDRGGMGYDEWLEQLAQDLGVAEHVTLTGKVSHADMVTYLKGADLYVSMSEHEGFGVPLIESMYLGLPVMAFGAAAVPETLDNAGLLFFDKDYERLAELAHLVLADEALRRRMIDAQHRRVQAFLESKVRFQFEAHLHSLNLQRPKKRIAVVVQRYGEEVNGGAEVLARLLAEHLLELGEVHVITTCAMDHHTWDNVYPVGEEQLNGVAIHRFTVDAPRAADFPEQTTALVEDDAHTLFDEVQWIMDQGPYSSDLLNYLQDAYHFFDLFIFFTYLYAPTYFGLPLVSDKAVLVPTAHDEPYLYFPIFRPLFHLPQFLVYSTEPERELVNKVTNNHHIRQIVAGMGIEPPADASAARFREKYGIDEPFLLYVGRIDQGKNVPELVDYFTRFRDETGRPLKLVLLGRLNIDLPARADVVSLGFVPEQDKYDAIEAAVALVMPSRYESLSIVLLEAWAQATAVLVNGGSDVLRDQIERSNGGLVYTDYDPFAQAVDSLLDNDGLRVRLGRQGRTYVTERYQWSGIVAQYRMIFDAVTGERQQ
;
A
#
# COMPACT_ATOMS: atom_id res chain seq x y z
N MET A 1 -11.17 -18.25 19.15
CA MET A 1 -10.41 -18.67 17.96
C MET A 1 -9.03 -19.05 18.45
N SER A 2 -8.51 -20.24 18.13
CA SER A 2 -7.14 -20.62 18.48
C SER A 2 -6.20 -19.73 17.66
N GLN A 3 -5.26 -19.09 18.34
CA GLN A 3 -4.27 -18.25 17.68
C GLN A 3 -3.31 -19.15 16.91
N THR A 4 -3.16 -18.95 15.61
CA THR A 4 -2.26 -19.76 14.78
C THR A 4 -0.79 -19.50 15.17
N VAL A 5 -0.04 -20.56 15.37
CA VAL A 5 1.37 -20.51 15.80
C VAL A 5 2.28 -20.83 14.62
N LEU A 6 3.30 -19.99 14.38
CA LEU A 6 4.34 -20.23 13.37
C LEU A 6 5.70 -19.73 13.88
N HIS A 7 6.43 -20.61 14.52
CA HIS A 7 7.74 -20.32 15.09
C HIS A 7 8.88 -20.51 14.08
N GLN A 8 10.01 -19.84 14.34
CA GLN A 8 11.21 -19.91 13.51
C GLN A 8 12.36 -20.58 14.27
N PHE A 9 13.19 -21.32 13.54
CA PHE A 9 14.31 -22.06 14.09
C PHE A 9 15.59 -21.79 13.30
N LEU A 10 16.71 -21.56 14.00
CA LEU A 10 18.02 -21.27 13.44
C LEU A 10 19.11 -22.17 14.03
N PRO A 11 20.14 -22.55 13.25
CA PRO A 11 21.35 -23.16 13.78
C PRO A 11 22.10 -22.25 14.74
N GLY A 12 22.20 -20.99 14.41
CA GLY A 12 22.84 -19.94 15.19
C GLY A 12 22.26 -18.58 14.91
N ALA A 13 22.30 -17.70 15.89
CA ALA A 13 21.85 -16.32 15.81
C ALA A 13 22.96 -15.38 16.29
N ARG A 14 23.32 -14.39 15.45
CA ARG A 14 24.40 -13.44 15.72
C ARG A 14 23.96 -12.02 15.41
N SER A 15 24.45 -11.09 16.22
CA SER A 15 24.22 -9.66 15.97
C SER A 15 24.88 -9.21 14.67
N GLY A 16 24.11 -8.57 13.78
CA GLY A 16 24.58 -8.08 12.48
C GLY A 16 24.76 -9.16 11.41
N ASP A 17 24.24 -10.37 11.63
CA ASP A 17 24.20 -11.43 10.63
C ASP A 17 22.90 -11.33 9.80
N ALA A 18 23.04 -11.40 8.49
CA ALA A 18 21.92 -11.22 7.56
C ALA A 18 20.77 -12.24 7.76
N ILE A 19 21.09 -13.48 8.12
CA ILE A 19 20.09 -14.54 8.37
C ILE A 19 19.30 -14.23 9.64
N THR A 20 20.01 -13.82 10.68
CA THR A 20 19.41 -13.41 11.97
C THR A 20 18.50 -12.19 11.76
N ASP A 21 18.96 -11.18 11.03
CA ASP A 21 18.19 -9.99 10.70
C ASP A 21 16.93 -10.33 9.89
N GLN A 22 17.03 -11.22 8.91
CA GLN A 22 15.91 -11.74 8.12
C GLN A 22 14.88 -12.45 9.02
N ALA A 23 15.34 -13.32 9.94
CA ALA A 23 14.44 -14.02 10.86
C ALA A 23 13.72 -13.07 11.82
N LEU A 24 14.41 -12.05 12.35
CA LEU A 24 13.82 -11.01 13.20
C LEU A 24 12.74 -10.21 12.45
N MET A 25 13.00 -9.86 11.20
CA MET A 25 12.07 -9.17 10.34
C MET A 25 10.86 -10.06 10.00
N MET A 26 11.07 -11.31 9.60
CA MET A 26 9.99 -12.26 9.36
C MET A 26 9.14 -12.50 10.60
N ARG A 27 9.73 -12.52 11.81
CA ARG A 27 8.97 -12.59 13.07
C ARG A 27 8.03 -11.38 13.21
N ARG A 28 8.48 -10.17 12.86
CA ARG A 28 7.64 -8.97 12.85
C ARG A 28 6.49 -9.13 11.87
N TRP A 29 6.76 -9.53 10.62
CA TRP A 29 5.72 -9.78 9.62
C TRP A 29 4.69 -10.82 10.07
N LEU A 30 5.14 -11.94 10.63
CA LEU A 30 4.24 -12.98 11.14
C LEU A 30 3.35 -12.47 12.27
N ARG A 31 3.90 -11.67 13.19
CA ARG A 31 3.12 -11.05 14.28
C ARG A 31 2.12 -10.02 13.74
N ASP A 32 2.51 -9.22 12.76
CA ASP A 32 1.61 -8.28 12.09
C ASP A 32 0.45 -9.01 11.38
N MET A 33 0.72 -10.18 10.80
CA MET A 33 -0.30 -11.06 10.24
C MET A 33 -1.18 -11.75 11.31
N GLY A 34 -0.85 -11.60 12.59
CA GLY A 34 -1.58 -12.18 13.72
C GLY A 34 -1.10 -13.55 14.17
N TYR A 35 0.02 -14.07 13.63
CA TYR A 35 0.61 -15.32 14.14
C TYR A 35 1.31 -15.10 15.47
N THR A 36 1.27 -16.10 16.35
CA THR A 36 2.21 -16.18 17.45
C THR A 36 3.55 -16.71 16.92
N SER A 37 4.55 -15.83 16.84
CA SER A 37 5.88 -16.18 16.33
C SER A 37 6.98 -15.82 17.32
N GLN A 38 7.86 -16.78 17.57
CA GLN A 38 9.12 -16.65 18.30
C GLN A 38 10.25 -17.27 17.48
N ILE A 39 11.48 -16.86 17.77
CA ILE A 39 12.67 -17.41 17.16
C ILE A 39 13.42 -18.25 18.20
N PHE A 40 13.78 -19.46 17.81
CA PHE A 40 14.56 -20.39 18.64
C PHE A 40 15.88 -20.74 17.93
N ALA A 41 17.00 -20.68 18.63
CA ALA A 41 18.29 -20.99 18.06
C ALA A 41 19.10 -21.96 18.94
N GLN A 42 20.01 -22.73 18.29
CA GLN A 42 20.94 -23.64 19.01
C GLN A 42 22.05 -22.84 19.66
N HIS A 43 22.61 -21.86 18.95
CA HIS A 43 23.66 -20.96 19.44
C HIS A 43 23.16 -19.54 19.37
N ILE A 44 23.37 -18.75 20.41
CA ILE A 44 22.87 -17.37 20.50
C ILE A 44 23.98 -16.46 21.00
N ASP A 45 24.32 -15.41 20.31
CA ASP A 45 25.23 -14.38 20.80
C ASP A 45 24.62 -13.66 22.00
N PRO A 46 25.38 -13.32 23.04
CA PRO A 46 24.84 -12.65 24.23
C PRO A 46 24.08 -11.36 23.97
N ASP A 47 24.49 -10.60 22.97
CA ASP A 47 23.90 -9.29 22.63
C ASP A 47 22.42 -9.37 22.18
N ILE A 48 21.94 -10.57 21.77
CA ILE A 48 20.59 -10.78 21.23
C ILE A 48 19.77 -11.84 22.01
N GLU A 49 20.24 -12.28 23.18
CA GLU A 49 19.54 -13.25 24.02
C GLU A 49 18.16 -12.81 24.51
N THR A 50 17.89 -11.50 24.52
CA THR A 50 16.55 -10.94 24.83
C THR A 50 15.56 -11.12 23.70
N GLU A 51 16.02 -11.24 22.47
CA GLU A 51 15.20 -11.31 21.26
C GLU A 51 14.96 -12.74 20.77
N ILE A 52 15.90 -13.65 21.03
CA ILE A 52 15.91 -15.02 20.51
C ILE A 52 16.03 -16.00 21.67
N LEU A 53 15.26 -17.06 21.64
CA LEU A 53 15.18 -18.04 22.71
C LEU A 53 16.02 -19.28 22.39
N PRO A 54 16.65 -19.91 23.39
CA PRO A 54 17.34 -21.18 23.17
C PRO A 54 16.34 -22.32 22.88
N LEU A 55 16.75 -23.31 22.08
CA LEU A 55 15.92 -24.47 21.71
C LEU A 55 15.32 -25.18 22.93
N SER A 56 16.00 -25.19 24.09
CA SER A 56 15.54 -25.79 25.33
C SER A 56 14.25 -25.16 25.89
N ARG A 57 13.97 -23.92 25.54
CA ARG A 57 12.75 -23.19 25.94
C ARG A 57 11.55 -23.45 25.02
N TYR A 58 11.76 -24.08 23.88
CA TYR A 58 10.64 -24.36 22.96
C TYR A 58 9.67 -25.36 23.61
N ARG A 59 8.39 -25.05 23.50
CA ARG A 59 7.26 -25.91 23.84
C ARG A 59 6.25 -25.85 22.70
N ARG A 60 6.01 -27.00 22.05
CA ARG A 60 5.05 -27.10 20.97
C ARG A 60 3.65 -26.77 21.47
N ALA A 61 2.96 -25.83 20.78
CA ALA A 61 1.57 -25.56 21.03
C ALA A 61 0.69 -26.70 20.48
N PRO A 62 -0.51 -26.95 21.04
CA PRO A 62 -1.40 -28.04 20.59
C PRO A 62 -1.83 -27.91 19.11
N ASP A 63 -2.02 -26.68 18.63
CA ASP A 63 -2.43 -26.31 17.28
C ASP A 63 -1.27 -26.03 16.32
N GLU A 64 -0.01 -26.10 16.80
CA GLU A 64 1.18 -25.85 15.99
C GLU A 64 1.45 -27.05 15.06
N THR A 65 1.26 -26.85 13.77
CA THR A 65 1.46 -27.87 12.73
C THR A 65 2.63 -27.55 11.81
N TRP A 66 3.00 -26.26 11.70
CA TRP A 66 4.07 -25.76 10.85
C TRP A 66 5.15 -25.02 11.64
N ALA A 67 6.38 -25.05 11.12
CA ALA A 67 7.50 -24.24 11.59
C ALA A 67 8.34 -23.74 10.41
N ILE A 68 9.03 -22.62 10.60
CA ILE A 68 10.01 -22.09 9.65
C ILE A 68 11.40 -22.51 10.13
N TYR A 69 12.20 -23.08 9.25
CA TYR A 69 13.58 -23.43 9.55
C TYR A 69 14.54 -22.75 8.57
N HIS A 70 15.44 -21.93 9.12
CA HIS A 70 16.51 -21.27 8.40
C HIS A 70 17.73 -22.20 8.33
N HIS A 71 17.99 -22.75 7.14
CA HIS A 71 19.05 -23.72 6.92
C HIS A 71 20.24 -23.08 6.20
N SER A 72 21.34 -22.94 6.92
CA SER A 72 22.58 -22.29 6.44
C SER A 72 23.84 -23.09 6.69
N ILE A 73 23.78 -24.07 7.62
CA ILE A 73 24.91 -24.91 8.03
C ILE A 73 24.38 -26.15 8.75
N GLY A 74 25.18 -27.19 8.83
CA GLY A 74 24.87 -28.41 9.62
C GLY A 74 24.76 -28.13 11.14
N SER A 75 23.72 -28.69 11.76
CA SER A 75 23.38 -28.46 13.18
C SER A 75 22.49 -29.56 13.75
N ASP A 76 22.19 -29.52 15.06
CA ASP A 76 21.24 -30.45 15.69
C ASP A 76 19.77 -30.06 15.49
N VAL A 77 19.49 -28.89 14.91
CA VAL A 77 18.14 -28.38 14.72
C VAL A 77 17.29 -29.28 13.81
N PRO A 78 17.77 -29.82 12.68
CA PRO A 78 17.02 -30.77 11.86
C PRO A 78 16.48 -31.96 12.67
N ASP A 79 17.33 -32.61 13.50
CA ASP A 79 16.90 -33.74 14.32
C ASP A 79 15.96 -33.34 15.45
N PHE A 80 16.12 -32.13 15.98
CA PHE A 80 15.19 -31.56 16.94
C PHE A 80 13.80 -31.39 16.34
N LEU A 81 13.67 -30.87 15.09
CA LEU A 81 12.41 -30.65 14.41
C LEU A 81 11.72 -31.94 13.94
N LYS A 82 12.49 -32.92 13.39
CA LYS A 82 11.97 -34.23 12.98
C LYS A 82 11.23 -34.93 14.14
N ARG A 83 11.79 -34.87 15.37
CA ARG A 83 11.17 -35.46 16.57
C ARG A 83 9.85 -34.82 16.97
N ARG A 84 9.52 -33.62 16.48
CA ARG A 84 8.32 -32.86 16.86
C ARG A 84 7.15 -33.00 15.89
N LYS A 85 7.35 -33.71 14.78
CA LYS A 85 6.32 -33.97 13.76
C LYS A 85 5.69 -32.66 13.23
N LEU A 86 6.50 -31.64 12.97
CA LEU A 86 6.10 -30.40 12.34
C LEU A 86 6.33 -30.50 10.83
N GLN A 87 5.45 -29.86 10.05
CA GLN A 87 5.72 -29.54 8.66
C GLN A 87 6.63 -28.31 8.61
N LEU A 88 7.56 -28.28 7.65
CA LEU A 88 8.50 -27.17 7.56
C LEU A 88 8.24 -26.29 6.33
N ILE A 89 8.39 -24.99 6.57
CA ILE A 89 8.78 -24.02 5.56
C ILE A 89 10.29 -23.87 5.72
N LEU A 90 11.05 -24.42 4.79
CA LEU A 90 12.50 -24.36 4.78
C LEU A 90 12.96 -23.09 4.08
N ILE A 91 13.78 -22.27 4.75
CA ILE A 91 14.47 -21.14 4.12
C ILE A 91 15.94 -21.52 3.97
N TYR A 92 16.37 -21.68 2.74
CA TYR A 92 17.70 -22.15 2.40
C TYR A 92 18.61 -20.97 2.05
N HIS A 93 19.55 -20.67 2.96
CA HIS A 93 20.49 -19.54 2.86
C HIS A 93 21.80 -19.89 2.17
N ASN A 94 21.81 -20.95 1.39
CA ASN A 94 23.01 -21.54 0.77
C ASN A 94 23.95 -22.19 1.77
N ILE A 95 24.66 -23.20 1.31
CA ILE A 95 25.77 -23.84 2.06
C ILE A 95 27.01 -23.75 1.18
N THR A 96 27.99 -22.98 1.62
CA THR A 96 29.28 -22.85 0.92
C THR A 96 29.89 -24.22 0.67
N PRO A 97 30.40 -24.52 -0.53
CA PRO A 97 31.07 -25.79 -0.81
C PRO A 97 32.22 -26.06 0.20
N PRO A 98 32.21 -27.22 0.85
CA PRO A 98 33.18 -27.54 1.92
C PRO A 98 34.64 -27.55 1.45
N GLU A 99 34.87 -27.66 0.14
CA GLU A 99 36.17 -27.65 -0.48
C GLU A 99 36.96 -26.37 -0.21
N PHE A 100 36.28 -25.22 -0.11
CA PHE A 100 36.90 -23.93 0.22
C PHE A 100 37.57 -23.94 1.60
N PHE A 101 37.09 -24.80 2.52
CA PHE A 101 37.57 -24.86 3.89
C PHE A 101 38.36 -26.15 4.22
N ALA A 102 38.42 -27.14 3.34
CA ALA A 102 38.99 -28.45 3.63
C ALA A 102 40.45 -28.41 4.08
N GLY A 103 41.25 -27.45 3.58
CA GLY A 103 42.66 -27.29 3.93
C GLY A 103 42.93 -26.25 5.06
N VAL A 104 41.92 -25.48 5.44
CA VAL A 104 42.06 -24.32 6.33
C VAL A 104 41.28 -24.50 7.64
N ASP A 105 40.03 -24.99 7.55
CA ASP A 105 39.16 -25.24 8.72
C ASP A 105 38.39 -26.56 8.51
N PRO A 106 38.96 -27.71 8.97
CA PRO A 106 38.32 -29.01 8.86
C PRO A 106 36.98 -29.14 9.61
N LEU A 107 36.79 -28.39 10.69
CA LEU A 107 35.54 -28.40 11.46
C LEU A 107 34.43 -27.67 10.65
N MET A 108 34.74 -26.53 10.11
CA MET A 108 33.82 -25.81 9.21
C MET A 108 33.49 -26.68 7.99
N ALA A 109 34.48 -27.29 7.35
CA ALA A 109 34.25 -28.20 6.22
C ALA A 109 33.34 -29.38 6.59
N TYR A 110 33.48 -29.94 7.80
CA TYR A 110 32.57 -30.96 8.29
C TYR A 110 31.14 -30.44 8.48
N GLN A 111 30.99 -29.31 9.11
CA GLN A 111 29.66 -28.70 9.33
C GLN A 111 28.96 -28.38 8.01
N LEU A 112 29.67 -27.90 7.00
CA LEU A 112 29.14 -27.64 5.66
C LEU A 112 28.69 -28.94 4.99
N ARG A 113 29.45 -30.02 5.03
CA ARG A 113 29.06 -31.37 4.53
C ARG A 113 27.83 -31.91 5.25
N LEU A 114 27.79 -31.77 6.58
CA LEU A 114 26.63 -32.17 7.38
C LEU A 114 25.35 -31.39 6.91
N GLY A 115 25.45 -30.08 6.73
CA GLY A 115 24.35 -29.26 6.26
C GLY A 115 23.86 -29.68 4.89
N GLN A 116 24.75 -29.99 3.95
CA GLN A 116 24.37 -30.50 2.62
C GLN A 116 23.62 -31.85 2.73
N ALA A 117 24.07 -32.76 3.60
CA ALA A 117 23.36 -34.02 3.84
C ALA A 117 21.98 -33.80 4.48
N GLN A 118 21.91 -32.93 5.47
CA GLN A 118 20.64 -32.56 6.14
C GLN A 118 19.63 -31.96 5.21
N LEU A 119 20.05 -31.23 4.17
CA LEU A 119 19.15 -30.68 3.15
C LEU A 119 18.30 -31.79 2.52
N ALA A 120 18.87 -32.89 2.11
CA ALA A 120 18.14 -34.04 1.56
C ALA A 120 17.25 -34.73 2.62
N GLU A 121 17.72 -34.83 3.87
CA GLU A 121 16.99 -35.48 4.94
C GLU A 121 15.74 -34.70 5.43
N LEU A 122 15.72 -33.40 5.26
CA LEU A 122 14.58 -32.55 5.63
C LEU A 122 13.42 -32.61 4.63
N ARG A 123 13.66 -33.05 3.40
CA ARG A 123 12.66 -33.10 2.32
C ARG A 123 11.32 -33.73 2.74
N PRO A 124 11.28 -34.90 3.42
CA PRO A 124 10.01 -35.57 3.74
C PRO A 124 9.06 -34.78 4.66
N ILE A 125 9.61 -33.84 5.42
CA ILE A 125 8.86 -33.01 6.38
C ILE A 125 8.73 -31.55 5.91
N THR A 126 9.22 -31.21 4.72
CA THR A 126 9.17 -29.86 4.17
C THR A 126 8.02 -29.75 3.17
N GLY A 127 7.05 -28.88 3.46
CA GLY A 127 5.94 -28.59 2.54
C GLY A 127 6.26 -27.50 1.54
N LEU A 128 7.20 -26.60 1.86
CA LEU A 128 7.70 -25.55 0.97
C LEU A 128 9.17 -25.25 1.27
N ALA A 129 10.00 -25.14 0.24
CA ALA A 129 11.39 -24.73 0.35
C ALA A 129 11.61 -23.39 -0.40
N LEU A 130 12.10 -22.38 0.33
CA LEU A 130 12.40 -21.04 -0.19
C LEU A 130 13.93 -20.86 -0.23
N ALA A 131 14.44 -20.34 -1.32
CA ALA A 131 15.86 -20.06 -1.51
C ALA A 131 16.09 -18.56 -1.68
N ASP A 132 17.21 -18.02 -1.21
CA ASP A 132 17.53 -16.59 -1.33
C ASP A 132 17.76 -16.15 -2.78
N SER A 133 18.05 -17.09 -3.68
CA SER A 133 18.29 -16.83 -5.10
C SER A 133 17.90 -18.04 -5.96
N SER A 134 17.75 -17.81 -7.27
CA SER A 134 17.54 -18.90 -8.23
C SER A 134 18.75 -19.85 -8.31
N PHE A 135 19.96 -19.34 -8.06
CA PHE A 135 21.14 -20.15 -7.91
C PHE A 135 21.01 -21.14 -6.75
N ASN A 136 20.60 -20.68 -5.57
CA ASN A 136 20.36 -21.52 -4.40
C ASN A 136 19.20 -22.52 -4.62
N ALA A 137 18.19 -22.14 -5.40
CA ALA A 137 17.07 -23.00 -5.75
C ALA A 137 17.50 -24.21 -6.60
N ILE A 138 18.68 -24.17 -7.27
CA ILE A 138 19.27 -25.33 -7.94
C ILE A 138 19.60 -26.43 -6.92
N ASP A 139 20.18 -26.09 -5.78
CA ASP A 139 20.51 -27.06 -4.73
C ASP A 139 19.25 -27.74 -4.20
N LEU A 140 18.18 -26.95 -3.99
CA LEU A 140 16.88 -27.48 -3.59
C LEU A 140 16.31 -28.44 -4.64
N ARG A 141 16.46 -28.11 -5.93
CA ARG A 141 16.05 -28.99 -7.04
C ARG A 141 16.84 -30.30 -7.02
N VAL A 142 18.17 -30.22 -6.87
CA VAL A 142 19.05 -31.39 -6.82
C VAL A 142 18.73 -32.28 -5.61
N ALA A 143 18.39 -31.67 -4.45
CA ALA A 143 17.94 -32.38 -3.25
C ALA A 143 16.50 -32.96 -3.37
N GLY A 144 15.81 -32.72 -4.51
CA GLY A 144 14.50 -33.29 -4.84
C GLY A 144 13.30 -32.55 -4.27
N TYR A 145 13.41 -31.27 -3.92
CA TYR A 145 12.29 -30.43 -3.50
C TYR A 145 11.43 -30.03 -4.71
N GLU A 146 10.20 -30.52 -4.74
CA GLU A 146 9.24 -30.20 -5.83
C GLU A 146 8.61 -28.83 -5.62
N ASN A 147 8.09 -28.58 -4.39
CA ASN A 147 7.51 -27.29 -4.01
C ASN A 147 8.61 -26.37 -3.49
N ARG A 148 9.16 -25.55 -4.40
CA ARG A 148 10.23 -24.61 -4.10
C ARG A 148 10.01 -23.27 -4.83
N ALA A 149 10.52 -22.19 -4.21
CA ALA A 149 10.45 -20.84 -4.77
C ALA A 149 11.67 -20.01 -4.33
N VAL A 150 11.79 -18.80 -4.84
CA VAL A 150 12.80 -17.82 -4.44
C VAL A 150 12.17 -16.81 -3.49
N LEU A 151 12.85 -16.53 -2.38
CA LEU A 151 12.54 -15.45 -1.46
C LEU A 151 13.83 -14.69 -1.16
N PRO A 152 14.10 -13.54 -1.80
CA PRO A 152 15.34 -12.80 -1.63
C PRO A 152 15.54 -12.32 -0.19
N ILE A 153 16.79 -12.07 0.19
CA ILE A 153 17.09 -11.35 1.44
C ILE A 153 16.62 -9.91 1.30
N THR A 154 16.02 -9.39 2.36
CA THR A 154 15.37 -8.09 2.37
C THR A 154 16.32 -6.97 2.74
N LEU A 155 16.31 -5.89 1.99
CA LEU A 155 16.95 -4.63 2.35
C LEU A 155 16.04 -3.81 3.27
N GLN A 156 16.61 -3.26 4.34
CA GLN A 156 15.95 -2.36 5.29
C GLN A 156 16.53 -0.94 5.18
N PRO A 157 15.93 -0.04 4.40
CA PRO A 157 16.44 1.31 4.17
C PRO A 157 16.74 2.10 5.45
N GLN A 158 15.90 1.96 6.47
CA GLN A 158 16.01 2.68 7.74
C GLN A 158 17.32 2.41 8.48
N ARG A 159 17.98 1.28 8.23
CA ARG A 159 19.28 0.94 8.83
C ARG A 159 20.42 1.82 8.32
N TYR A 160 20.26 2.43 7.15
CA TYR A 160 21.30 3.25 6.50
C TYR A 160 21.05 4.76 6.67
N ASP A 161 19.88 5.13 7.21
CA ASP A 161 19.54 6.51 7.56
C ASP A 161 20.05 6.85 8.98
N ILE A 162 21.36 6.74 9.14
CA ILE A 162 22.06 7.02 10.39
C ILE A 162 23.21 8.00 10.17
N ALA A 163 23.60 8.69 11.23
CA ALA A 163 24.77 9.59 11.21
C ALA A 163 26.06 8.79 10.94
N VAL A 164 26.85 9.28 10.01
CA VAL A 164 28.19 8.74 9.72
C VAL A 164 29.17 9.08 10.85
N ASN A 165 30.19 8.24 11.04
CA ASN A 165 31.30 8.54 11.95
C ASN A 165 32.15 9.68 11.32
N PRO A 166 32.20 10.89 11.93
CA PRO A 166 32.83 12.06 11.30
C PRO A 166 34.36 11.91 11.18
N GLU A 167 35.01 11.23 12.10
CA GLU A 167 36.45 10.99 12.05
C GLU A 167 36.83 10.05 10.92
N LEU A 168 36.08 8.96 10.78
CA LEU A 168 36.26 8.00 9.70
C LEU A 168 35.93 8.62 8.33
N ALA A 169 34.86 9.40 8.24
CA ALA A 169 34.48 10.10 7.02
C ALA A 169 35.56 11.10 6.59
N ALA A 170 36.15 11.85 7.54
CA ALA A 170 37.28 12.77 7.26
C ALA A 170 38.50 12.01 6.77
N LYS A 171 38.80 10.82 7.34
CA LYS A 171 39.92 9.97 6.90
C LYS A 171 39.68 9.49 5.45
N LEU A 172 38.50 8.97 5.14
CA LEU A 172 38.15 8.51 3.79
C LEU A 172 38.21 9.63 2.74
N ALA A 173 37.88 10.85 3.12
CA ALA A 173 37.95 12.00 2.22
C ALA A 173 39.41 12.43 1.90
N THR A 174 40.41 12.03 2.66
CA THR A 174 41.83 12.33 2.45
C THR A 174 42.60 11.23 1.74
N THR A 175 42.00 10.06 1.56
CA THR A 175 42.53 8.91 0.83
C THR A 175 41.72 8.71 -0.46
N GLY A 176 42.24 7.93 -1.39
CA GLY A 176 41.41 7.54 -2.52
C GLY A 176 42.10 7.52 -3.89
N PRO A 177 41.46 6.91 -4.87
CA PRO A 177 40.14 6.31 -4.75
C PRO A 177 40.08 5.16 -3.76
N ASN A 178 38.96 5.10 -3.01
CA ASN A 178 38.75 4.12 -1.96
C ASN A 178 37.96 2.92 -2.49
N LEU A 179 38.60 1.77 -2.61
CA LEU A 179 37.95 0.51 -2.91
C LEU A 179 37.44 -0.12 -1.61
N LEU A 180 36.23 -0.66 -1.64
CA LEU A 180 35.60 -1.29 -0.50
C LEU A 180 35.18 -2.73 -0.80
N PHE A 181 35.45 -3.63 0.17
CA PHE A 181 34.83 -4.94 0.28
C PHE A 181 34.30 -5.13 1.70
N ILE A 182 33.09 -5.65 1.84
CA ILE A 182 32.48 -5.99 3.13
C ILE A 182 32.21 -7.49 3.17
N GLY A 183 32.72 -8.16 4.19
CA GLY A 183 32.52 -9.57 4.43
C GLY A 183 33.62 -10.18 5.30
N ARG A 184 33.33 -11.31 5.96
CA ARG A 184 34.33 -12.05 6.73
C ARG A 184 35.52 -12.42 5.83
N LEU A 185 36.72 -12.34 6.35
CA LEU A 185 37.91 -12.84 5.64
C LEU A 185 37.81 -14.37 5.54
N ALA A 186 37.70 -14.88 4.31
CA ALA A 186 37.53 -16.29 4.03
C ALA A 186 37.99 -16.66 2.62
N PRO A 187 38.48 -17.89 2.37
CA PRO A 187 39.00 -18.27 1.06
C PRO A 187 38.01 -18.11 -0.10
N ASN A 188 36.71 -18.42 0.12
CA ASN A 188 35.66 -18.27 -0.90
C ASN A 188 35.34 -16.82 -1.26
N LYS A 189 35.80 -15.86 -0.44
CA LYS A 189 35.63 -14.42 -0.69
C LYS A 189 36.77 -13.82 -1.51
N ALA A 190 37.86 -14.57 -1.67
CA ALA A 190 39.00 -14.24 -2.53
C ALA A 190 39.55 -12.81 -2.34
N GLN A 191 39.70 -12.35 -1.07
CA GLN A 191 40.23 -11.03 -0.78
C GLN A 191 41.70 -10.84 -1.31
N ALA A 192 42.43 -11.92 -1.48
CA ALA A 192 43.75 -11.87 -2.12
C ALA A 192 43.71 -11.24 -3.51
N ASP A 193 42.68 -11.56 -4.30
CA ASP A 193 42.52 -11.00 -5.63
C ASP A 193 42.26 -9.48 -5.59
N LEU A 194 41.64 -8.96 -4.52
CA LEU A 194 41.46 -7.53 -4.29
C LEU A 194 42.79 -6.83 -3.99
N VAL A 195 43.68 -7.48 -3.22
CA VAL A 195 45.02 -6.95 -2.94
C VAL A 195 45.84 -6.92 -4.24
N ILE A 196 45.76 -7.93 -5.07
CA ILE A 196 46.42 -7.99 -6.38
C ILE A 196 45.82 -6.90 -7.29
N LEU A 197 44.52 -6.75 -7.37
CA LEU A 197 43.84 -5.69 -8.14
C LEU A 197 44.35 -4.31 -7.72
N LEU A 198 44.43 -4.05 -6.41
CA LEU A 198 44.97 -2.78 -5.89
C LEU A 198 46.39 -2.52 -6.37
N HIS A 199 47.26 -3.54 -6.39
CA HIS A 199 48.62 -3.41 -6.87
C HIS A 199 48.66 -2.87 -8.32
N PHE A 200 47.80 -3.37 -9.22
CA PHE A 200 47.71 -2.88 -10.60
C PHE A 200 47.03 -1.50 -10.68
N LEU A 201 45.93 -1.30 -9.93
CA LEU A 201 45.22 -0.02 -9.94
C LEU A 201 46.08 1.12 -9.47
N ARG A 202 46.97 0.95 -8.52
CA ARG A 202 47.90 1.98 -8.04
C ARG A 202 48.92 2.44 -9.07
N ARG A 203 49.10 1.71 -10.15
CA ARG A 203 49.90 2.20 -11.30
C ARG A 203 49.17 3.36 -12.02
N ILE A 204 47.84 3.42 -11.94
CA ILE A 204 46.99 4.47 -12.51
C ILE A 204 46.62 5.48 -11.43
N HIS A 205 46.26 5.02 -10.24
CA HIS A 205 45.87 5.81 -9.08
C HIS A 205 46.83 5.55 -7.89
N PRO A 206 47.99 6.24 -7.82
CA PRO A 206 49.01 5.99 -6.77
C PRO A 206 48.50 6.09 -5.33
N ALA A 207 47.49 6.94 -5.08
CA ALA A 207 46.85 7.13 -3.77
C ALA A 207 45.74 6.14 -3.47
N GLY A 208 45.41 5.21 -4.40
CA GLY A 208 44.34 4.21 -4.25
C GLY A 208 44.49 3.40 -2.96
N HIS A 209 43.40 3.18 -2.26
CA HIS A 209 43.32 2.47 -0.97
C HIS A 209 42.26 1.41 -1.01
N LEU A 210 42.50 0.26 -0.38
CA LEU A 210 41.56 -0.87 -0.24
C LEU A 210 41.19 -1.06 1.23
N TYR A 211 39.88 -1.01 1.51
CA TYR A 211 39.31 -1.31 2.81
C TYR A 211 38.63 -2.70 2.77
N LEU A 212 39.12 -3.63 3.58
CA LEU A 212 38.55 -4.96 3.80
C LEU A 212 37.83 -4.94 5.16
N VAL A 213 36.51 -4.76 5.13
CA VAL A 213 35.68 -4.58 6.32
C VAL A 213 35.02 -5.89 6.70
N GLY A 214 35.25 -6.41 7.91
CA GLY A 214 34.63 -7.61 8.42
C GLY A 214 35.52 -8.45 9.32
N ASP A 215 34.94 -9.49 9.93
CA ASP A 215 35.64 -10.37 10.86
C ASP A 215 36.87 -10.98 10.21
N ARG A 216 38.00 -11.00 10.93
CA ARG A 216 39.29 -11.54 10.44
C ARG A 216 39.31 -13.07 10.26
N GLY A 217 38.27 -13.77 10.76
CA GLY A 217 38.13 -15.21 10.55
C GLY A 217 39.07 -16.13 11.41
N GLY A 218 40.16 -15.64 11.91
CA GLY A 218 41.00 -16.33 12.90
C GLY A 218 41.72 -17.62 12.44
N MET A 219 41.99 -17.78 11.14
CA MET A 219 42.58 -18.97 10.55
C MET A 219 43.93 -18.73 9.85
N GLY A 220 44.61 -17.60 10.18
CA GLY A 220 45.84 -17.22 9.51
C GLY A 220 45.68 -16.67 8.09
N TYR A 221 44.45 -16.55 7.61
CA TYR A 221 44.17 -15.99 6.28
C TYR A 221 44.40 -14.49 6.24
N ASP A 222 44.11 -13.79 7.32
CA ASP A 222 44.42 -12.38 7.50
C ASP A 222 45.93 -12.10 7.54
N GLU A 223 46.70 -12.90 8.26
CA GLU A 223 48.15 -12.80 8.31
C GLU A 223 48.77 -13.06 6.91
N TRP A 224 48.22 -14.02 6.19
CA TRP A 224 48.62 -14.29 4.82
C TRP A 224 48.30 -13.12 3.86
N LEU A 225 47.14 -12.48 4.02
CA LEU A 225 46.78 -11.28 3.22
C LEU A 225 47.69 -10.09 3.54
N GLU A 226 48.06 -9.89 4.80
CA GLU A 226 49.02 -8.85 5.20
C GLU A 226 50.39 -9.11 4.58
N GLN A 227 50.86 -10.37 4.57
CA GLN A 227 52.12 -10.74 3.91
C GLN A 227 52.05 -10.53 2.40
N LEU A 228 50.97 -10.94 1.76
CA LEU A 228 50.75 -10.70 0.30
C LEU A 228 50.77 -9.20 -0.04
N ALA A 229 50.18 -8.35 0.80
CA ALA A 229 50.23 -6.90 0.62
C ALA A 229 51.63 -6.32 0.74
N GLN A 230 52.47 -6.89 1.67
CA GLN A 230 53.89 -6.52 1.79
C GLN A 230 54.67 -6.95 0.53
N ASP A 231 54.52 -8.16 0.08
CA ASP A 231 55.22 -8.74 -1.07
C ASP A 231 54.93 -7.96 -2.37
N LEU A 232 53.69 -7.46 -2.49
CA LEU A 232 53.22 -6.62 -3.62
C LEU A 232 53.52 -5.13 -3.44
N GLY A 233 54.08 -4.69 -2.29
CA GLY A 233 54.44 -3.30 -2.01
C GLY A 233 53.23 -2.39 -1.84
N VAL A 234 52.09 -2.91 -1.36
CA VAL A 234 50.85 -2.15 -1.18
C VAL A 234 50.35 -2.14 0.28
N ALA A 235 51.12 -2.65 1.23
CA ALA A 235 50.73 -2.80 2.63
C ALA A 235 50.14 -1.55 3.29
N GLU A 236 50.75 -0.34 3.03
CA GLU A 236 50.27 0.93 3.56
C GLU A 236 48.92 1.38 2.93
N HIS A 237 48.49 0.73 1.88
CA HIS A 237 47.24 1.02 1.13
C HIS A 237 46.16 -0.05 1.27
N VAL A 238 46.36 -1.01 2.15
CA VAL A 238 45.39 -2.04 2.50
C VAL A 238 45.05 -1.92 3.98
N THR A 239 43.78 -1.79 4.32
CA THR A 239 43.30 -1.77 5.70
C THR A 239 42.38 -2.96 5.95
N LEU A 240 42.82 -3.89 6.81
CA LEU A 240 41.99 -4.97 7.36
C LEU A 240 41.37 -4.44 8.66
N THR A 241 40.08 -4.05 8.64
CA THR A 241 39.47 -3.35 9.78
C THR A 241 39.10 -4.28 10.94
N GLY A 242 38.89 -5.56 10.66
CA GLY A 242 38.18 -6.44 11.59
C GLY A 242 36.69 -6.08 11.66
N LYS A 243 36.00 -6.60 12.66
CA LYS A 243 34.58 -6.31 12.92
C LYS A 243 34.45 -4.84 13.34
N VAL A 244 33.59 -4.10 12.66
CA VAL A 244 33.32 -2.68 12.94
C VAL A 244 31.89 -2.48 13.44
N SER A 245 31.59 -1.30 13.99
CA SER A 245 30.22 -0.92 14.33
C SER A 245 29.36 -0.75 13.07
N HIS A 246 28.03 -0.85 13.22
CA HIS A 246 27.14 -0.60 12.10
C HIS A 246 27.28 0.83 11.53
N ALA A 247 27.48 1.82 12.39
CA ALA A 247 27.73 3.21 11.98
C ALA A 247 29.01 3.35 11.16
N ASP A 248 30.08 2.65 11.54
CA ASP A 248 31.33 2.66 10.76
C ASP A 248 31.16 1.94 9.42
N MET A 249 30.43 0.81 9.39
CA MET A 249 30.12 0.09 8.15
C MET A 249 29.37 0.99 7.16
N VAL A 250 28.34 1.69 7.63
CA VAL A 250 27.60 2.68 6.80
C VAL A 250 28.50 3.83 6.37
N THR A 251 29.45 4.25 7.23
CA THR A 251 30.41 5.30 6.87
C THR A 251 31.37 4.84 5.77
N TYR A 252 31.85 3.59 5.79
CA TYR A 252 32.64 3.00 4.70
C TYR A 252 31.85 2.97 3.40
N LEU A 253 30.59 2.49 3.44
CA LEU A 253 29.72 2.44 2.24
C LEU A 253 29.44 3.81 1.63
N LYS A 254 29.23 4.83 2.46
CA LYS A 254 28.99 6.22 1.99
C LYS A 254 30.28 6.96 1.57
N GLY A 255 31.43 6.55 2.08
CA GLY A 255 32.72 7.22 1.83
C GLY A 255 33.63 6.50 0.84
N ALA A 256 33.26 5.33 0.35
CA ALA A 256 34.00 4.62 -0.70
C ALA A 256 33.61 5.11 -2.10
N ASP A 257 34.50 4.90 -3.08
CA ASP A 257 34.31 5.29 -4.48
C ASP A 257 33.86 4.12 -5.36
N LEU A 258 34.20 2.88 -4.97
CA LEU A 258 33.86 1.67 -5.70
C LEU A 258 33.79 0.46 -4.77
N TYR A 259 32.68 -0.25 -4.78
CA TYR A 259 32.58 -1.57 -4.16
C TYR A 259 33.09 -2.64 -5.13
N VAL A 260 34.05 -3.46 -4.69
CA VAL A 260 34.60 -4.54 -5.51
C VAL A 260 34.49 -5.87 -4.79
N SER A 261 33.93 -6.89 -5.48
CA SER A 261 33.86 -8.27 -4.98
C SER A 261 34.55 -9.24 -5.95
N MET A 262 35.49 -10.02 -5.42
CA MET A 262 36.14 -11.11 -6.12
C MET A 262 35.62 -12.49 -5.65
N SER A 263 34.52 -12.51 -4.89
CA SER A 263 33.97 -13.72 -4.28
C SER A 263 33.69 -14.80 -5.30
N GLU A 264 34.17 -16.00 -5.05
CA GLU A 264 33.94 -17.18 -5.87
C GLU A 264 32.65 -17.92 -5.49
N HIS A 265 32.10 -17.60 -4.33
CA HIS A 265 30.84 -18.16 -3.87
C HIS A 265 30.06 -17.20 -2.97
N GLU A 266 28.87 -16.84 -3.42
CA GLU A 266 27.87 -16.05 -2.72
C GLU A 266 26.51 -16.70 -2.84
N GLY A 267 25.77 -16.86 -1.74
CA GLY A 267 24.40 -17.33 -1.76
C GLY A 267 23.42 -16.24 -2.22
N PHE A 268 23.76 -14.96 -1.93
CA PHE A 268 22.98 -13.80 -2.31
C PHE A 268 23.86 -12.55 -2.53
N GLY A 269 24.70 -12.21 -1.54
CA GLY A 269 25.58 -11.05 -1.63
C GLY A 269 24.92 -9.78 -1.07
N VAL A 270 24.55 -9.78 0.21
CA VAL A 270 23.91 -8.62 0.87
C VAL A 270 24.69 -7.32 0.68
N PRO A 271 26.04 -7.27 0.81
CA PRO A 271 26.79 -6.04 0.59
C PRO A 271 26.66 -5.45 -0.82
N LEU A 272 26.29 -6.26 -1.82
CA LEU A 272 26.00 -5.75 -3.18
C LEU A 272 24.74 -4.89 -3.18
N ILE A 273 23.65 -5.36 -2.56
CA ILE A 273 22.40 -4.60 -2.49
C ILE A 273 22.52 -3.37 -1.58
N GLU A 274 23.32 -3.45 -0.50
CA GLU A 274 23.63 -2.31 0.38
C GLU A 274 24.38 -1.22 -0.38
N SER A 275 25.40 -1.62 -1.16
CA SER A 275 26.15 -0.70 -2.02
C SER A 275 25.27 -0.07 -3.09
N MET A 276 24.42 -0.87 -3.76
CA MET A 276 23.47 -0.39 -4.75
C MET A 276 22.47 0.62 -4.16
N TYR A 277 21.98 0.37 -2.96
CA TYR A 277 21.04 1.26 -2.28
C TYR A 277 21.66 2.62 -1.95
N LEU A 278 22.91 2.61 -1.49
CA LEU A 278 23.64 3.83 -1.12
C LEU A 278 24.29 4.56 -2.30
N GLY A 279 24.06 4.06 -3.52
CA GLY A 279 24.61 4.69 -4.73
C GLY A 279 26.11 4.53 -4.88
N LEU A 280 26.71 3.50 -4.25
CA LEU A 280 28.10 3.13 -4.44
C LEU A 280 28.21 2.22 -5.68
N PRO A 281 28.96 2.60 -6.74
CA PRO A 281 29.14 1.75 -7.92
C PRO A 281 29.67 0.36 -7.53
N VAL A 282 29.14 -0.70 -8.16
CA VAL A 282 29.51 -2.08 -7.88
C VAL A 282 30.20 -2.74 -9.07
N MET A 283 31.36 -3.34 -8.81
CA MET A 283 32.10 -4.21 -9.72
C MET A 283 32.30 -5.57 -9.06
N ALA A 284 31.82 -6.67 -9.68
CA ALA A 284 31.86 -7.97 -9.04
C ALA A 284 32.16 -9.14 -10.00
N PHE A 285 32.84 -10.16 -9.46
CA PHE A 285 33.07 -11.43 -10.15
C PHE A 285 31.74 -12.17 -10.29
N GLY A 286 31.41 -12.59 -11.51
CA GLY A 286 30.14 -13.20 -11.88
C GLY A 286 30.06 -14.68 -11.47
N ALA A 287 30.21 -14.99 -10.19
CA ALA A 287 30.10 -16.35 -9.64
C ALA A 287 28.84 -16.54 -8.78
N ALA A 288 28.32 -17.76 -8.76
CA ALA A 288 27.18 -18.18 -7.92
C ALA A 288 25.94 -17.28 -8.12
N ALA A 289 25.40 -16.68 -7.04
CA ALA A 289 24.23 -15.81 -7.11
C ALA A 289 24.53 -14.35 -7.55
N VAL A 290 25.79 -13.94 -7.67
CA VAL A 290 26.17 -12.56 -7.98
C VAL A 290 25.53 -12.03 -9.28
N PRO A 291 25.54 -12.79 -10.40
CA PRO A 291 24.88 -12.32 -11.64
C PRO A 291 23.39 -12.05 -11.47
N GLU A 292 22.67 -12.87 -10.69
CA GLU A 292 21.24 -12.69 -10.41
C GLU A 292 21.01 -11.48 -9.50
N THR A 293 21.82 -11.30 -8.46
CA THR A 293 21.66 -10.18 -7.52
C THR A 293 21.90 -8.85 -8.20
N LEU A 294 22.94 -8.71 -9.00
CA LEU A 294 23.26 -7.47 -9.72
C LEU A 294 22.40 -7.27 -10.96
N ASP A 295 22.07 -8.35 -11.70
CA ASP A 295 21.43 -8.26 -13.01
C ASP A 295 22.23 -7.28 -13.92
N ASN A 296 21.60 -6.25 -14.45
CA ASN A 296 22.23 -5.22 -15.27
C ASN A 296 22.66 -3.97 -14.49
N ALA A 297 22.68 -4.04 -13.16
CA ALA A 297 22.88 -2.87 -12.27
C ALA A 297 24.32 -2.68 -11.79
N GLY A 298 25.25 -3.52 -12.21
CA GLY A 298 26.66 -3.40 -11.86
C GLY A 298 27.58 -3.86 -12.99
N LEU A 299 28.88 -3.73 -12.80
CA LEU A 299 29.86 -4.24 -13.74
C LEU A 299 30.22 -5.67 -13.34
N LEU A 300 29.74 -6.66 -14.13
CA LEU A 300 30.09 -8.07 -13.98
C LEU A 300 31.31 -8.42 -14.83
N PHE A 301 32.26 -9.17 -14.26
CA PHE A 301 33.37 -9.77 -14.97
C PHE A 301 33.48 -11.25 -14.65
N PHE A 302 34.00 -12.04 -15.60
CA PHE A 302 34.08 -13.51 -15.53
C PHE A 302 35.51 -14.04 -15.66
N ASP A 303 36.48 -13.14 -15.79
CA ASP A 303 37.90 -13.44 -15.85
C ASP A 303 38.65 -12.51 -14.89
N LYS A 304 39.62 -13.06 -14.15
CA LYS A 304 40.43 -12.32 -13.15
C LYS A 304 41.75 -11.83 -13.76
N ASP A 305 41.69 -11.21 -14.94
CA ASP A 305 42.79 -10.42 -15.50
C ASP A 305 42.92 -9.10 -14.75
N TYR A 306 43.80 -9.04 -13.75
CA TYR A 306 43.89 -7.93 -12.82
C TYR A 306 44.34 -6.62 -13.48
N GLU A 307 45.17 -6.64 -14.53
CA GLU A 307 45.54 -5.44 -15.29
C GLU A 307 44.32 -4.85 -15.97
N ARG A 308 43.57 -5.67 -16.68
CA ARG A 308 42.32 -5.26 -17.34
C ARG A 308 41.25 -4.83 -16.34
N LEU A 309 41.14 -5.51 -15.19
CA LEU A 309 40.20 -5.13 -14.14
C LEU A 309 40.58 -3.78 -13.49
N ALA A 310 41.87 -3.48 -13.38
CA ALA A 310 42.31 -2.15 -12.90
C ALA A 310 41.94 -1.03 -13.89
N GLU A 311 42.05 -1.29 -15.20
CA GLU A 311 41.59 -0.35 -16.23
C GLU A 311 40.06 -0.16 -16.18
N LEU A 312 39.28 -1.22 -16.01
CA LEU A 312 37.82 -1.16 -15.85
C LEU A 312 37.44 -0.38 -14.60
N ALA A 313 38.10 -0.62 -13.46
CA ALA A 313 37.91 0.15 -12.24
C ALA A 313 38.23 1.64 -12.47
N HIS A 314 39.33 1.96 -13.17
CA HIS A 314 39.68 3.33 -13.55
C HIS A 314 38.56 3.98 -14.38
N LEU A 315 37.98 3.30 -15.36
CA LEU A 315 36.90 3.84 -16.17
C LEU A 315 35.67 4.19 -15.32
N VAL A 316 35.29 3.32 -14.38
CA VAL A 316 34.18 3.59 -13.45
C VAL A 316 34.49 4.78 -12.55
N LEU A 317 35.75 4.92 -12.10
CA LEU A 317 36.19 6.01 -11.22
C LEU A 317 36.30 7.37 -11.95
N ALA A 318 36.69 7.37 -13.24
CA ALA A 318 36.98 8.57 -14.03
C ALA A 318 35.78 9.08 -14.84
N ASP A 319 34.88 8.20 -15.30
CA ASP A 319 33.73 8.57 -16.13
C ASP A 319 32.48 8.81 -15.28
N GLU A 320 32.19 10.07 -15.02
CA GLU A 320 31.01 10.47 -14.24
C GLU A 320 29.66 10.06 -14.89
N ALA A 321 29.60 10.09 -16.22
CA ALA A 321 28.39 9.68 -16.93
C ALA A 321 28.13 8.17 -16.82
N LEU A 322 29.19 7.35 -16.88
CA LEU A 322 29.11 5.92 -16.62
C LEU A 322 28.67 5.65 -15.19
N ARG A 323 29.28 6.30 -14.20
CA ARG A 323 28.92 6.17 -12.78
C ARG A 323 27.45 6.50 -12.54
N ARG A 324 26.94 7.61 -13.06
CA ARG A 324 25.51 7.98 -12.93
C ARG A 324 24.59 6.90 -13.51
N ARG A 325 24.88 6.43 -14.72
CA ARG A 325 24.08 5.35 -15.33
C ARG A 325 24.08 4.06 -14.51
N MET A 326 25.23 3.69 -13.92
CA MET A 326 25.34 2.55 -13.02
C MET A 326 24.48 2.75 -11.78
N ILE A 327 24.59 3.90 -11.11
CA ILE A 327 23.82 4.24 -9.91
C ILE A 327 22.31 4.24 -10.19
N ASP A 328 21.87 4.83 -11.31
CA ASP A 328 20.45 4.81 -11.70
C ASP A 328 19.94 3.39 -11.93
N ALA A 329 20.73 2.53 -12.56
CA ALA A 329 20.38 1.12 -12.73
C ALA A 329 20.33 0.37 -11.39
N GLN A 330 21.27 0.66 -10.47
CA GLN A 330 21.33 0.10 -9.13
C GLN A 330 20.12 0.49 -8.29
N HIS A 331 19.71 1.76 -8.32
CA HIS A 331 18.52 2.22 -7.61
C HIS A 331 17.23 1.58 -8.13
N ARG A 332 17.13 1.31 -9.44
CA ARG A 332 15.99 0.53 -9.98
C ARG A 332 16.05 -0.93 -9.53
N ARG A 333 17.23 -1.55 -9.58
CA ARG A 333 17.39 -2.98 -9.20
C ARG A 333 17.06 -3.23 -7.74
N VAL A 334 17.50 -2.36 -6.84
CA VAL A 334 17.32 -2.51 -5.40
C VAL A 334 15.85 -2.50 -4.96
N GLN A 335 14.95 -1.93 -5.76
CA GLN A 335 13.52 -1.94 -5.48
C GLN A 335 12.95 -3.37 -5.33
N ALA A 336 13.54 -4.35 -6.03
CA ALA A 336 13.12 -5.75 -5.92
C ALA A 336 13.41 -6.38 -4.55
N PHE A 337 14.29 -5.77 -3.75
CA PHE A 337 14.74 -6.28 -2.45
C PHE A 337 14.17 -5.49 -1.27
N LEU A 338 13.32 -4.51 -1.51
CA LEU A 338 12.68 -3.73 -0.43
C LEU A 338 11.69 -4.59 0.36
N GLU A 339 11.52 -4.24 1.63
CA GLU A 339 10.68 -4.99 2.59
C GLU A 339 9.27 -5.23 2.06
N SER A 340 8.63 -4.24 1.46
CA SER A 340 7.27 -4.37 0.91
C SER A 340 7.17 -5.48 -0.14
N LYS A 341 8.11 -5.53 -1.09
CA LYS A 341 8.13 -6.54 -2.16
C LYS A 341 8.40 -7.96 -1.65
N VAL A 342 9.42 -8.11 -0.81
CA VAL A 342 9.79 -9.43 -0.27
C VAL A 342 8.73 -9.95 0.69
N ARG A 343 8.13 -9.07 1.50
CA ARG A 343 7.01 -9.41 2.38
C ARG A 343 5.81 -9.93 1.59
N PHE A 344 5.42 -9.28 0.49
CA PHE A 344 4.34 -9.76 -0.37
C PHE A 344 4.61 -11.15 -0.93
N GLN A 345 5.84 -11.40 -1.40
CA GLN A 345 6.23 -12.73 -1.87
C GLN A 345 6.12 -13.77 -0.77
N PHE A 346 6.60 -13.46 0.44
CA PHE A 346 6.50 -14.35 1.59
C PHE A 346 5.04 -14.67 1.97
N GLU A 347 4.17 -13.66 2.02
CA GLU A 347 2.74 -13.84 2.30
C GLU A 347 2.05 -14.68 1.23
N ALA A 348 2.37 -14.47 -0.05
CA ALA A 348 1.88 -15.31 -1.15
C ALA A 348 2.28 -16.79 -0.98
N HIS A 349 3.51 -17.05 -0.54
CA HIS A 349 3.96 -18.41 -0.27
C HIS A 349 3.23 -19.06 0.92
N LEU A 350 2.98 -18.31 2.00
CA LEU A 350 2.15 -18.82 3.11
C LEU A 350 0.73 -19.15 2.66
N HIS A 351 0.14 -18.29 1.82
CA HIS A 351 -1.20 -18.52 1.27
C HIS A 351 -1.26 -19.79 0.42
N SER A 352 -0.23 -20.09 -0.38
CA SER A 352 -0.16 -21.32 -1.20
C SER A 352 -0.16 -22.60 -0.37
N LEU A 353 0.17 -22.52 0.92
CA LEU A 353 0.13 -23.62 1.89
C LEU A 353 -1.20 -23.70 2.67
N ASN A 354 -2.21 -22.89 2.31
CA ASN A 354 -3.44 -22.68 3.07
C ASN A 354 -3.19 -22.21 4.52
N LEU A 355 -2.07 -21.58 4.77
CA LEU A 355 -1.78 -20.89 6.02
C LEU A 355 -2.45 -19.51 5.95
N GLN A 356 -3.76 -19.48 6.24
CA GLN A 356 -4.52 -18.25 6.21
C GLN A 356 -4.09 -17.30 7.32
N ARG A 357 -4.03 -16.03 7.02
CA ARG A 357 -3.78 -14.99 8.01
C ARG A 357 -4.88 -14.99 9.07
N PRO A 358 -4.55 -14.94 10.37
CA PRO A 358 -5.53 -14.77 11.43
C PRO A 358 -6.32 -13.45 11.36
N LYS A 359 -5.74 -12.40 10.76
CA LYS A 359 -6.39 -11.10 10.53
C LYS A 359 -6.75 -10.92 9.06
N LYS A 360 -7.99 -10.53 8.83
CA LYS A 360 -8.52 -10.18 7.50
C LYS A 360 -7.95 -8.83 7.07
N ARG A 361 -7.71 -8.64 5.76
CA ARG A 361 -7.24 -7.37 5.19
C ARG A 361 -8.13 -6.93 4.04
N ILE A 362 -8.63 -5.71 4.14
CA ILE A 362 -9.54 -5.09 3.18
C ILE A 362 -8.84 -3.89 2.55
N ALA A 363 -8.78 -3.84 1.23
CA ALA A 363 -8.36 -2.66 0.48
C ALA A 363 -9.57 -1.85 0.05
N VAL A 364 -9.57 -0.55 0.28
CA VAL A 364 -10.53 0.43 -0.26
C VAL A 364 -9.81 1.28 -1.29
N VAL A 365 -10.22 1.19 -2.54
CA VAL A 365 -9.60 1.91 -3.67
C VAL A 365 -10.48 3.08 -4.05
N VAL A 366 -9.97 4.28 -3.92
CA VAL A 366 -10.69 5.53 -4.21
C VAL A 366 -9.73 6.59 -4.76
N GLN A 367 -10.22 7.46 -5.64
CA GLN A 367 -9.40 8.45 -6.36
C GLN A 367 -8.74 9.49 -5.45
N ARG A 368 -9.40 9.87 -4.35
CA ARG A 368 -8.92 10.83 -3.34
C ARG A 368 -9.38 10.41 -1.95
N TYR A 369 -8.57 10.69 -0.94
CA TYR A 369 -8.91 10.37 0.46
C TYR A 369 -8.25 11.36 1.43
N GLY A 370 -8.98 11.82 2.45
CA GLY A 370 -8.50 12.76 3.47
C GLY A 370 -9.64 13.42 4.23
N GLU A 371 -9.35 14.08 5.36
CA GLU A 371 -10.36 14.82 6.13
C GLU A 371 -10.89 16.02 5.36
N GLU A 372 -10.03 16.67 4.57
CA GLU A 372 -10.37 17.85 3.77
C GLU A 372 -11.10 17.52 2.46
N VAL A 373 -11.19 16.22 2.11
CA VAL A 373 -11.83 15.76 0.87
C VAL A 373 -13.33 15.59 1.09
N ASN A 374 -14.14 16.48 0.50
CA ASN A 374 -15.57 16.59 0.77
C ASN A 374 -16.47 16.14 -0.40
N GLY A 375 -16.02 15.25 -1.29
CA GLY A 375 -16.86 14.61 -2.31
C GLY A 375 -17.75 13.52 -1.70
N GLY A 376 -19.00 13.37 -2.19
CA GLY A 376 -19.94 12.39 -1.64
C GLY A 376 -19.44 10.96 -1.69
N ALA A 377 -18.82 10.53 -2.78
CA ALA A 377 -18.24 9.19 -2.92
C ALA A 377 -17.01 8.99 -2.02
N GLU A 378 -16.16 10.02 -1.88
CA GLU A 378 -14.98 9.99 -1.03
C GLU A 378 -15.34 9.98 0.46
N VAL A 379 -16.37 10.74 0.87
CA VAL A 379 -16.90 10.70 2.23
C VAL A 379 -17.49 9.32 2.54
N LEU A 380 -18.25 8.74 1.61
CA LEU A 380 -18.76 7.37 1.73
C LEU A 380 -17.61 6.36 1.87
N ALA A 381 -16.58 6.45 1.04
CA ALA A 381 -15.42 5.58 1.10
C ALA A 381 -14.67 5.70 2.44
N ARG A 382 -14.51 6.93 2.96
CA ARG A 382 -13.85 7.19 4.23
C ARG A 382 -14.62 6.60 5.41
N LEU A 383 -15.89 6.93 5.53
CA LEU A 383 -16.71 6.42 6.63
C LEU A 383 -16.86 4.90 6.58
N LEU A 384 -17.00 4.33 5.38
CA LEU A 384 -17.02 2.88 5.22
C LEU A 384 -15.70 2.25 5.67
N ALA A 385 -14.56 2.79 5.24
CA ALA A 385 -13.24 2.27 5.63
C ALA A 385 -13.05 2.27 7.16
N GLU A 386 -13.45 3.36 7.84
CA GLU A 386 -13.38 3.48 9.28
C GLU A 386 -14.26 2.43 9.99
N HIS A 387 -15.49 2.20 9.53
CA HIS A 387 -16.39 1.19 10.14
C HIS A 387 -16.01 -0.25 9.79
N LEU A 388 -15.36 -0.50 8.65
CA LEU A 388 -14.86 -1.84 8.30
C LEU A 388 -13.68 -2.30 9.17
N LEU A 389 -13.07 -1.43 9.99
CA LEU A 389 -12.08 -1.83 11.01
C LEU A 389 -12.63 -2.88 11.99
N GLU A 390 -13.94 -2.98 12.16
CA GLU A 390 -14.58 -4.07 12.92
C GLU A 390 -14.39 -5.45 12.29
N LEU A 391 -14.15 -5.51 10.98
CA LEU A 391 -13.96 -6.77 10.26
C LEU A 391 -12.49 -7.20 10.17
N GLY A 392 -11.55 -6.26 10.18
CA GLY A 392 -10.12 -6.56 10.02
C GLY A 392 -9.26 -5.32 9.88
N GLU A 393 -8.08 -5.49 9.31
CA GLU A 393 -7.20 -4.38 8.93
C GLU A 393 -7.72 -3.75 7.63
N VAL A 394 -7.86 -2.43 7.62
CA VAL A 394 -8.35 -1.69 6.46
C VAL A 394 -7.26 -0.77 5.94
N HIS A 395 -7.02 -0.86 4.65
CA HIS A 395 -6.07 -0.05 3.92
C HIS A 395 -6.77 0.72 2.81
N VAL A 396 -6.51 2.00 2.71
CA VAL A 396 -6.97 2.82 1.59
C VAL A 396 -5.85 2.97 0.58
N ILE A 397 -6.15 2.69 -0.67
CA ILE A 397 -5.23 2.84 -1.80
C ILE A 397 -5.75 4.01 -2.62
N THR A 398 -4.99 5.10 -2.66
CA THR A 398 -5.45 6.37 -3.23
C THR A 398 -4.32 7.17 -3.87
N THR A 399 -4.64 8.30 -4.47
CA THR A 399 -3.63 9.20 -5.04
C THR A 399 -3.22 10.32 -4.09
N CYS A 400 -2.18 11.06 -4.46
CA CYS A 400 -1.75 12.27 -3.76
C CYS A 400 -2.61 13.51 -4.07
N ALA A 401 -3.66 13.36 -4.90
CA ALA A 401 -4.51 14.46 -5.30
C ALA A 401 -5.51 14.87 -4.21
N MET A 402 -5.72 16.18 -4.06
CA MET A 402 -6.73 16.77 -3.19
C MET A 402 -7.89 17.36 -3.98
N ASP A 403 -7.63 18.05 -5.08
CA ASP A 403 -8.64 18.67 -5.92
C ASP A 403 -8.99 17.79 -7.13
N HIS A 404 -10.31 17.62 -7.41
CA HIS A 404 -10.79 16.79 -8.51
C HIS A 404 -10.80 17.52 -9.86
N HIS A 405 -10.52 18.81 -9.90
CA HIS A 405 -10.45 19.57 -11.15
C HIS A 405 -9.06 19.50 -11.77
N THR A 406 -8.00 19.48 -10.95
CA THR A 406 -6.62 19.54 -11.41
C THR A 406 -5.85 18.24 -11.27
N TRP A 407 -6.17 17.43 -10.26
CA TRP A 407 -5.40 16.25 -9.84
C TRP A 407 -3.96 16.55 -9.41
N ASP A 408 -3.70 17.78 -8.93
CA ASP A 408 -2.36 18.14 -8.41
C ASP A 408 -1.98 17.26 -7.22
N ASN A 409 -0.73 16.82 -7.20
CA ASN A 409 -0.15 16.03 -6.11
C ASN A 409 0.10 16.93 -4.89
N VAL A 410 -0.87 17.04 -3.99
CA VAL A 410 -0.84 17.89 -2.79
C VAL A 410 -0.38 17.10 -1.55
N TYR A 411 -0.92 15.89 -1.37
CA TYR A 411 -0.50 15.01 -0.28
C TYR A 411 0.86 14.37 -0.57
N PRO A 412 1.69 14.12 0.46
CA PRO A 412 2.95 13.39 0.27
C PRO A 412 2.69 11.95 -0.18
N VAL A 413 3.57 11.44 -1.04
CA VAL A 413 3.59 10.03 -1.43
C VAL A 413 4.04 9.16 -0.25
N GLY A 414 3.48 7.95 -0.13
CA GLY A 414 3.88 6.98 0.89
C GLY A 414 2.73 6.50 1.76
N GLU A 415 3.07 6.09 2.97
CA GLU A 415 2.12 5.52 3.92
C GLU A 415 1.84 6.49 5.06
N GLU A 416 0.59 6.60 5.45
CA GLU A 416 0.13 7.35 6.62
C GLU A 416 -1.05 6.63 7.30
N GLN A 417 -1.50 7.13 8.43
CA GLN A 417 -2.68 6.61 9.13
C GLN A 417 -3.66 7.74 9.44
N LEU A 418 -4.96 7.45 9.23
CA LEU A 418 -6.06 8.33 9.60
C LEU A 418 -7.17 7.49 10.28
N ASN A 419 -7.55 7.83 11.49
CA ASN A 419 -8.63 7.17 12.25
C ASN A 419 -8.49 5.63 12.34
N GLY A 420 -7.25 5.11 12.40
CA GLY A 420 -6.96 3.68 12.46
C GLY A 420 -6.86 2.97 11.10
N VAL A 421 -7.16 3.67 10.01
CA VAL A 421 -7.06 3.18 8.63
C VAL A 421 -5.67 3.49 8.10
N ALA A 422 -4.99 2.48 7.51
CA ALA A 422 -3.73 2.68 6.81
C ALA A 422 -3.97 3.26 5.41
N ILE A 423 -3.25 4.30 5.02
CA ILE A 423 -3.42 4.96 3.72
C ILE A 423 -2.14 4.82 2.91
N HIS A 424 -2.25 4.35 1.68
CA HIS A 424 -1.17 4.26 0.70
C HIS A 424 -1.43 5.29 -0.40
N ARG A 425 -0.56 6.30 -0.52
CA ARG A 425 -0.68 7.40 -1.49
C ARG A 425 0.31 7.28 -2.62
N PHE A 426 -0.19 7.43 -3.83
CA PHE A 426 0.58 7.33 -5.08
C PHE A 426 0.48 8.62 -5.87
N THR A 427 1.57 9.01 -6.54
CA THR A 427 1.57 10.19 -7.39
C THR A 427 0.65 10.00 -8.59
N VAL A 428 -0.08 11.04 -8.95
CA VAL A 428 -0.77 11.14 -10.25
C VAL A 428 0.29 11.45 -11.30
N ASP A 429 0.32 10.69 -12.40
CA ASP A 429 1.37 10.78 -13.43
C ASP A 429 1.28 12.09 -14.22
N ALA A 430 0.04 12.61 -14.44
CA ALA A 430 -0.20 13.87 -15.08
C ALA A 430 -1.44 14.58 -14.52
N PRO A 431 -1.42 15.89 -14.36
CA PRO A 431 -2.60 16.66 -13.98
C PRO A 431 -3.68 16.57 -15.08
N ARG A 432 -4.94 16.84 -14.72
CA ARG A 432 -6.03 16.91 -15.69
C ARG A 432 -5.80 18.08 -16.67
N ALA A 433 -6.04 17.83 -17.94
CA ALA A 433 -5.98 18.88 -18.97
C ALA A 433 -6.98 20.02 -18.67
N ALA A 434 -6.57 21.26 -18.88
CA ALA A 434 -7.42 22.43 -18.60
C ALA A 434 -8.67 22.50 -19.50
N ASP A 435 -8.60 21.93 -20.71
CA ASP A 435 -9.67 21.85 -21.71
C ASP A 435 -10.47 20.54 -21.64
N PHE A 436 -10.30 19.76 -20.56
CA PHE A 436 -11.01 18.49 -20.36
C PHE A 436 -12.56 18.62 -20.42
N PRO A 437 -13.18 19.68 -19.87
CA PRO A 437 -14.63 19.87 -20.02
C PRO A 437 -15.10 20.01 -21.48
N GLU A 438 -14.32 20.71 -22.31
CA GLU A 438 -14.57 20.88 -23.73
C GLU A 438 -14.37 19.58 -24.51
N GLN A 439 -13.30 18.82 -24.20
CA GLN A 439 -13.06 17.50 -24.77
C GLN A 439 -14.19 16.53 -24.42
N THR A 440 -14.68 16.57 -23.19
CA THR A 440 -15.79 15.74 -22.72
C THR A 440 -17.08 16.07 -23.49
N THR A 441 -17.39 17.36 -23.66
CA THR A 441 -18.56 17.80 -24.41
C THR A 441 -18.48 17.34 -25.87
N ALA A 442 -17.33 17.52 -26.50
CA ALA A 442 -17.11 17.09 -27.87
C ALA A 442 -17.27 15.58 -28.03
N LEU A 443 -16.75 14.78 -27.08
CA LEU A 443 -16.88 13.31 -27.12
C LEU A 443 -18.34 12.86 -26.96
N VAL A 444 -19.08 13.47 -26.05
CA VAL A 444 -20.51 13.14 -25.82
C VAL A 444 -21.38 13.52 -27.02
N GLU A 445 -21.06 14.60 -27.74
CA GLU A 445 -21.77 15.07 -28.91
C GLU A 445 -21.39 14.35 -30.21
N ASP A 446 -20.27 13.62 -30.24
CA ASP A 446 -19.82 12.87 -31.42
C ASP A 446 -20.35 11.42 -31.41
N ASP A 447 -21.42 11.19 -32.16
CA ASP A 447 -22.00 9.84 -32.32
C ASP A 447 -21.06 8.85 -33.05
N ALA A 448 -19.93 9.33 -33.60
CA ALA A 448 -18.97 8.50 -34.34
C ALA A 448 -17.67 8.23 -33.55
N HIS A 449 -17.59 8.67 -32.30
CA HIS A 449 -16.40 8.38 -31.45
C HIS A 449 -16.14 6.87 -31.29
N THR A 450 -14.88 6.50 -31.09
CA THR A 450 -14.43 5.12 -30.99
C THR A 450 -14.19 4.69 -29.54
N LEU A 451 -14.08 3.38 -29.31
CA LEU A 451 -13.63 2.86 -28.00
C LEU A 451 -12.25 3.40 -27.58
N PHE A 452 -11.39 3.70 -28.54
CA PHE A 452 -10.08 4.30 -28.24
C PHE A 452 -10.24 5.72 -27.68
N ASP A 453 -11.15 6.50 -28.24
CA ASP A 453 -11.44 7.86 -27.75
C ASP A 453 -12.01 7.82 -26.32
N GLU A 454 -12.88 6.85 -26.02
CA GLU A 454 -13.42 6.65 -24.67
C GLU A 454 -12.32 6.22 -23.67
N VAL A 455 -11.39 5.33 -24.07
CA VAL A 455 -10.26 4.93 -23.21
C VAL A 455 -9.30 6.11 -22.96
N GLN A 456 -9.04 6.92 -24.02
CA GLN A 456 -8.23 8.12 -23.87
C GLN A 456 -8.92 9.11 -22.91
N TRP A 457 -10.24 9.29 -23.05
CA TRP A 457 -11.01 10.12 -22.15
C TRP A 457 -10.91 9.68 -20.69
N ILE A 458 -10.92 8.36 -20.38
CA ILE A 458 -10.71 7.87 -19.00
C ILE A 458 -9.30 8.19 -18.50
N MET A 459 -8.28 8.12 -19.34
CA MET A 459 -6.93 8.53 -18.96
C MET A 459 -6.85 10.02 -18.64
N ASP A 460 -7.49 10.83 -19.46
CA ASP A 460 -7.54 12.30 -19.29
C ASP A 460 -8.48 12.74 -18.16
N GLN A 461 -9.55 11.97 -17.90
CA GLN A 461 -10.40 12.11 -16.72
C GLN A 461 -9.60 11.90 -15.43
N GLY A 462 -8.70 10.91 -15.44
CA GLY A 462 -7.82 10.62 -14.32
C GLY A 462 -8.53 10.18 -13.03
N PRO A 463 -7.85 10.34 -11.87
CA PRO A 463 -6.41 10.53 -11.74
C PRO A 463 -5.66 9.24 -12.13
N TYR A 464 -4.88 9.27 -13.21
CA TYR A 464 -4.10 8.11 -13.63
C TYR A 464 -2.78 8.04 -12.84
N SER A 465 -2.48 6.89 -12.28
CA SER A 465 -1.27 6.62 -11.51
C SER A 465 -0.75 5.22 -11.84
N SER A 466 0.35 5.14 -12.55
CA SER A 466 1.00 3.88 -12.90
C SER A 466 1.49 3.13 -11.65
N ASP A 467 2.00 3.86 -10.65
CA ASP A 467 2.47 3.28 -9.40
C ASP A 467 1.33 2.67 -8.58
N LEU A 468 0.15 3.29 -8.55
CA LEU A 468 -1.04 2.73 -7.91
C LEU A 468 -1.46 1.42 -8.57
N LEU A 469 -1.49 1.37 -9.90
CA LEU A 469 -1.86 0.17 -10.64
C LEU A 469 -0.85 -0.96 -10.44
N ASN A 470 0.45 -0.67 -10.47
CA ASN A 470 1.49 -1.62 -10.14
C ASN A 470 1.34 -2.16 -8.71
N TYR A 471 1.06 -1.26 -7.74
CA TYR A 471 0.83 -1.67 -6.36
C TYR A 471 -0.37 -2.61 -6.22
N LEU A 472 -1.50 -2.35 -6.90
CA LEU A 472 -2.67 -3.24 -6.86
C LEU A 472 -2.32 -4.65 -7.36
N GLN A 473 -1.56 -4.77 -8.43
CA GLN A 473 -1.11 -6.05 -8.97
C GLN A 473 -0.17 -6.77 -7.99
N ASP A 474 0.82 -6.07 -7.44
CA ASP A 474 1.78 -6.62 -6.49
C ASP A 474 1.12 -7.01 -5.16
N ALA A 475 0.16 -6.21 -4.70
CA ALA A 475 -0.56 -6.40 -3.44
C ALA A 475 -1.73 -7.40 -3.52
N TYR A 476 -1.96 -8.05 -4.67
CA TYR A 476 -3.07 -9.00 -4.88
C TYR A 476 -3.19 -10.05 -3.76
N HIS A 477 -2.06 -10.66 -3.35
CA HIS A 477 -2.02 -11.66 -2.29
C HIS A 477 -2.03 -11.06 -0.87
N PHE A 478 -1.78 -9.78 -0.75
CA PHE A 478 -1.76 -9.08 0.54
C PHE A 478 -3.18 -8.81 1.07
N PHE A 479 -4.13 -8.56 0.18
CA PHE A 479 -5.52 -8.28 0.53
C PHE A 479 -6.43 -9.48 0.25
N ASP A 480 -7.47 -9.61 1.08
CA ASP A 480 -8.51 -10.64 0.94
C ASP A 480 -9.70 -10.10 0.14
N LEU A 481 -9.91 -8.78 0.16
CA LEU A 481 -10.99 -8.09 -0.52
C LEU A 481 -10.53 -6.71 -1.00
N PHE A 482 -10.93 -6.32 -2.22
CA PHE A 482 -10.76 -4.98 -2.76
C PHE A 482 -12.12 -4.34 -2.99
N ILE A 483 -12.37 -3.15 -2.43
CA ILE A 483 -13.60 -2.38 -2.59
C ILE A 483 -13.27 -1.13 -3.39
N PHE A 484 -13.75 -1.06 -4.63
CA PHE A 484 -13.54 0.07 -5.53
C PHE A 484 -14.71 1.04 -5.45
N PHE A 485 -14.41 2.33 -5.38
CA PHE A 485 -15.38 3.41 -5.38
C PHE A 485 -15.37 4.17 -6.68
N THR A 486 -16.57 4.44 -7.20
CA THR A 486 -16.82 5.25 -8.39
C THR A 486 -16.27 4.62 -9.68
N TYR A 487 -17.17 4.19 -10.59
CA TYR A 487 -16.79 3.53 -11.85
C TYR A 487 -16.01 4.43 -12.80
N LEU A 488 -16.20 5.74 -12.70
CA LEU A 488 -15.86 6.80 -13.65
C LEU A 488 -14.36 7.18 -13.67
N TYR A 489 -13.54 6.71 -12.73
CA TYR A 489 -12.15 7.16 -12.58
C TYR A 489 -11.12 6.08 -12.91
N ALA A 490 -9.95 6.54 -13.36
CA ALA A 490 -8.84 5.69 -13.78
C ALA A 490 -8.44 4.61 -12.76
N PRO A 491 -8.35 4.87 -11.43
CA PRO A 491 -8.02 3.82 -10.45
C PRO A 491 -8.99 2.65 -10.45
N THR A 492 -10.28 2.90 -10.67
CA THR A 492 -11.29 1.84 -10.77
C THR A 492 -11.26 1.16 -12.14
N TYR A 493 -11.26 1.95 -13.22
CA TYR A 493 -11.34 1.40 -14.57
C TYR A 493 -10.16 0.48 -14.92
N PHE A 494 -8.94 0.92 -14.59
CA PHE A 494 -7.72 0.14 -14.86
C PHE A 494 -7.35 -0.81 -13.71
N GLY A 495 -7.70 -0.50 -12.46
CA GLY A 495 -7.29 -1.28 -11.29
C GLY A 495 -8.19 -2.47 -10.99
N LEU A 496 -9.51 -2.34 -11.14
CA LEU A 496 -10.44 -3.42 -10.83
C LEU A 496 -10.18 -4.70 -11.66
N PRO A 497 -9.88 -4.63 -12.97
CA PRO A 497 -9.56 -5.82 -13.76
C PRO A 497 -8.36 -6.62 -13.23
N LEU A 498 -7.38 -5.97 -12.57
CA LEU A 498 -6.18 -6.62 -12.04
C LEU A 498 -6.48 -7.56 -10.85
N VAL A 499 -7.60 -7.34 -10.14
CA VAL A 499 -7.96 -8.03 -8.90
C VAL A 499 -9.44 -8.47 -8.88
N SER A 500 -10.03 -8.70 -10.05
CA SER A 500 -11.48 -8.87 -10.26
C SER A 500 -12.12 -10.01 -9.47
N ASP A 501 -11.38 -11.10 -9.22
CA ASP A 501 -11.84 -12.24 -8.42
C ASP A 501 -11.95 -11.97 -6.92
N LYS A 502 -11.41 -10.85 -6.44
CA LYS A 502 -11.54 -10.32 -5.07
C LYS A 502 -12.20 -8.95 -5.03
N ALA A 503 -12.70 -8.45 -6.16
CA ALA A 503 -13.20 -7.09 -6.27
C ALA A 503 -14.68 -6.97 -5.93
N VAL A 504 -15.01 -5.89 -5.25
CA VAL A 504 -16.35 -5.32 -5.06
C VAL A 504 -16.36 -3.93 -5.65
N LEU A 505 -17.39 -3.57 -6.39
CA LEU A 505 -17.54 -2.23 -6.93
C LEU A 505 -18.73 -1.52 -6.27
N VAL A 506 -18.49 -0.32 -5.76
CA VAL A 506 -19.48 0.66 -5.31
C VAL A 506 -19.53 1.74 -6.38
N PRO A 507 -20.41 1.65 -7.38
CA PRO A 507 -20.29 2.46 -8.59
C PRO A 507 -20.60 3.94 -8.41
N THR A 508 -21.50 4.31 -7.49
CA THR A 508 -22.00 5.68 -7.31
C THR A 508 -22.50 6.31 -8.62
N ALA A 509 -23.21 5.51 -9.42
CA ALA A 509 -23.61 5.86 -10.77
C ALA A 509 -24.84 6.77 -10.79
N HIS A 510 -24.91 7.66 -11.80
CA HIS A 510 -26.04 8.52 -12.10
C HIS A 510 -26.48 8.31 -13.54
N ASP A 511 -27.68 8.79 -13.89
CA ASP A 511 -28.13 8.85 -15.28
C ASP A 511 -27.42 10.00 -16.02
N GLU A 512 -26.16 9.75 -16.36
CA GLU A 512 -25.26 10.70 -17.00
C GLU A 512 -24.71 10.12 -18.33
N PRO A 513 -24.33 10.92 -19.30
CA PRO A 513 -23.92 10.46 -20.64
C PRO A 513 -22.81 9.40 -20.60
N TYR A 514 -21.87 9.54 -19.66
CA TYR A 514 -20.70 8.65 -19.56
C TYR A 514 -21.08 7.21 -19.19
N LEU A 515 -22.15 7.00 -18.40
CA LEU A 515 -22.60 5.67 -18.03
C LEU A 515 -22.94 4.81 -19.26
N TYR A 516 -23.32 5.46 -20.36
CA TYR A 516 -23.70 4.81 -21.62
C TYR A 516 -22.49 4.49 -22.52
N PHE A 517 -21.29 4.92 -22.17
CA PHE A 517 -20.10 4.62 -22.95
C PHE A 517 -19.83 3.11 -22.96
N PRO A 518 -19.64 2.51 -24.14
CA PRO A 518 -19.36 1.09 -24.29
C PRO A 518 -18.22 0.53 -23.44
N ILE A 519 -17.17 1.34 -23.14
CA ILE A 519 -16.03 0.91 -22.32
C ILE A 519 -16.43 0.47 -20.91
N PHE A 520 -17.50 1.02 -20.33
CA PHE A 520 -17.91 0.68 -18.97
C PHE A 520 -18.73 -0.61 -18.89
N ARG A 521 -19.35 -1.08 -19.97
CA ARG A 521 -20.15 -2.30 -19.94
C ARG A 521 -19.35 -3.50 -19.41
N PRO A 522 -18.13 -3.81 -19.92
CA PRO A 522 -17.31 -4.89 -19.37
C PRO A 522 -16.96 -4.71 -17.89
N LEU A 523 -16.69 -3.48 -17.46
CA LEU A 523 -16.31 -3.17 -16.09
C LEU A 523 -17.35 -3.67 -15.07
N PHE A 524 -18.64 -3.50 -15.37
CA PHE A 524 -19.74 -3.92 -14.48
C PHE A 524 -19.99 -5.43 -14.46
N HIS A 525 -19.24 -6.23 -15.23
CA HIS A 525 -19.32 -7.69 -15.26
C HIS A 525 -18.12 -8.38 -14.58
N LEU A 526 -17.11 -7.60 -14.17
CA LEU A 526 -15.88 -8.14 -13.60
C LEU A 526 -15.91 -8.39 -12.08
N PRO A 527 -16.54 -7.53 -11.23
CA PRO A 527 -16.47 -7.71 -9.79
C PRO A 527 -17.26 -8.91 -9.29
N GLN A 528 -16.91 -9.45 -8.14
CA GLN A 528 -17.64 -10.51 -7.45
C GLN A 528 -18.98 -10.03 -6.88
N PHE A 529 -19.04 -8.74 -6.50
CA PHE A 529 -20.23 -8.06 -6.01
C PHE A 529 -20.32 -6.63 -6.53
N LEU A 530 -21.55 -6.18 -6.74
CA LEU A 530 -21.92 -4.78 -6.91
C LEU A 530 -22.69 -4.31 -5.68
N VAL A 531 -22.27 -3.18 -5.11
CA VAL A 531 -22.93 -2.59 -3.95
C VAL A 531 -23.45 -1.21 -4.34
N TYR A 532 -24.75 -1.13 -4.48
CA TYR A 532 -25.42 0.12 -4.86
C TYR A 532 -25.84 0.94 -3.65
N SER A 533 -25.92 2.23 -3.81
CA SER A 533 -26.40 3.13 -2.78
C SER A 533 -27.92 3.13 -2.67
N THR A 534 -28.63 2.94 -3.81
CA THR A 534 -30.09 2.96 -3.89
C THR A 534 -30.63 1.96 -4.93
N GLU A 535 -31.93 1.63 -4.82
CA GLU A 535 -32.60 0.78 -5.82
C GLU A 535 -32.65 1.41 -7.22
N PRO A 536 -32.97 2.71 -7.38
CA PRO A 536 -32.92 3.35 -8.70
C PRO A 536 -31.53 3.30 -9.35
N GLU A 537 -30.44 3.46 -8.58
CA GLU A 537 -29.09 3.28 -9.11
C GLU A 537 -28.89 1.85 -9.65
N ARG A 538 -29.31 0.84 -8.88
CA ARG A 538 -29.22 -0.56 -9.30
C ARG A 538 -30.00 -0.82 -10.58
N GLU A 539 -31.24 -0.32 -10.65
CA GLU A 539 -32.11 -0.49 -11.82
C GLU A 539 -31.52 0.20 -13.05
N LEU A 540 -31.01 1.41 -12.90
CA LEU A 540 -30.33 2.16 -13.96
C LEU A 540 -29.13 1.40 -14.52
N VAL A 541 -28.20 1.00 -13.65
CA VAL A 541 -26.99 0.28 -14.06
C VAL A 541 -27.34 -1.06 -14.71
N ASN A 542 -28.27 -1.83 -14.12
CA ASN A 542 -28.73 -3.11 -14.69
C ASN A 542 -29.35 -2.90 -16.09
N LYS A 543 -30.12 -1.85 -16.29
CA LYS A 543 -30.73 -1.49 -17.59
C LYS A 543 -29.68 -1.19 -18.65
N VAL A 544 -28.62 -0.43 -18.28
CA VAL A 544 -27.58 0.02 -19.21
C VAL A 544 -26.60 -1.10 -19.53
N THR A 545 -26.20 -1.88 -18.52
CA THR A 545 -25.09 -2.84 -18.62
C THR A 545 -25.51 -4.31 -18.71
N ASN A 546 -26.79 -4.62 -18.43
CA ASN A 546 -27.36 -5.99 -18.43
C ASN A 546 -26.59 -6.96 -17.51
N ASN A 547 -26.25 -6.53 -16.32
CA ASN A 547 -25.36 -7.23 -15.37
C ASN A 547 -26.10 -7.94 -14.22
N HIS A 548 -27.39 -8.33 -14.41
CA HIS A 548 -28.22 -9.01 -13.40
C HIS A 548 -27.62 -10.30 -12.82
N HIS A 549 -26.70 -10.95 -13.54
CA HIS A 549 -26.06 -12.20 -13.11
C HIS A 549 -24.94 -11.98 -12.08
N ILE A 550 -24.43 -10.76 -11.94
CA ILE A 550 -23.47 -10.42 -10.88
C ILE A 550 -24.21 -10.30 -9.55
N ARG A 551 -23.62 -10.80 -8.47
CA ARG A 551 -24.19 -10.67 -7.12
C ARG A 551 -24.29 -9.18 -6.76
N GLN A 552 -25.45 -8.75 -6.27
CA GLN A 552 -25.72 -7.33 -6.03
C GLN A 552 -26.46 -7.14 -4.71
N ILE A 553 -26.14 -6.06 -4.02
CA ILE A 553 -26.91 -5.59 -2.85
C ILE A 553 -27.11 -4.08 -2.94
N VAL A 554 -28.09 -3.59 -2.21
CA VAL A 554 -28.27 -2.15 -1.95
C VAL A 554 -27.99 -1.90 -0.48
N ALA A 555 -26.84 -1.29 -0.18
CA ALA A 555 -26.37 -1.06 1.19
C ALA A 555 -26.53 0.41 1.65
N GLY A 556 -26.33 1.36 0.76
CA GLY A 556 -26.33 2.77 1.13
C GLY A 556 -25.14 3.15 2.02
N MET A 557 -25.37 4.07 2.95
CA MET A 557 -24.39 4.58 3.90
C MET A 557 -25.01 4.71 5.29
N GLY A 558 -24.26 4.40 6.35
CA GLY A 558 -24.69 4.63 7.72
C GLY A 558 -24.70 6.11 8.09
N ILE A 559 -25.65 6.52 8.93
CA ILE A 559 -25.77 7.89 9.41
C ILE A 559 -25.72 7.89 10.94
N GLU A 560 -24.81 8.68 11.49
CA GLU A 560 -24.63 8.90 12.93
C GLU A 560 -24.66 10.40 13.25
N PRO A 561 -25.84 10.99 13.41
CA PRO A 561 -25.93 12.41 13.76
C PRO A 561 -25.46 12.66 15.19
N PRO A 562 -24.91 13.85 15.51
CA PRO A 562 -24.60 14.22 16.87
C PRO A 562 -25.88 14.25 17.73
N ALA A 563 -25.76 13.81 18.99
CA ALA A 563 -26.89 13.70 19.89
C ALA A 563 -27.43 15.04 20.38
N ASP A 564 -26.67 16.14 20.22
CA ASP A 564 -26.91 17.46 20.80
C ASP A 564 -27.13 18.59 19.79
N ALA A 565 -27.68 18.29 18.61
CA ALA A 565 -28.06 19.33 17.66
C ALA A 565 -29.02 20.35 18.32
N SER A 566 -28.88 21.64 18.00
CA SER A 566 -29.62 22.72 18.67
C SER A 566 -29.99 23.85 17.72
N ALA A 567 -31.27 23.94 17.40
CA ALA A 567 -31.84 25.05 16.63
C ALA A 567 -31.57 26.42 17.29
N ALA A 568 -31.58 26.49 18.62
CA ALA A 568 -31.32 27.73 19.36
C ALA A 568 -29.87 28.20 19.16
N ARG A 569 -28.90 27.27 19.22
CA ARG A 569 -27.48 27.58 19.03
C ARG A 569 -27.22 28.14 17.63
N PHE A 570 -27.83 27.55 16.57
CA PHE A 570 -27.72 28.05 15.21
C PHE A 570 -28.27 29.46 15.06
N ARG A 571 -29.48 29.71 15.60
CA ARG A 571 -30.14 31.00 15.50
C ARG A 571 -29.33 32.10 16.19
N GLU A 572 -28.85 31.86 17.42
CA GLU A 572 -28.00 32.78 18.16
C GLU A 572 -26.69 33.08 17.44
N LYS A 573 -26.00 32.04 16.94
CA LYS A 573 -24.69 32.18 16.31
C LYS A 573 -24.72 32.96 15.00
N TYR A 574 -25.75 32.72 14.17
CA TYR A 574 -25.82 33.29 12.82
C TYR A 574 -26.84 34.42 12.68
N GLY A 575 -27.58 34.77 13.74
CA GLY A 575 -28.55 35.86 13.73
C GLY A 575 -29.73 35.60 12.80
N ILE A 576 -30.18 34.35 12.68
CA ILE A 576 -31.28 33.95 11.79
C ILE A 576 -32.47 33.51 12.60
N ASP A 577 -33.34 34.45 12.96
CA ASP A 577 -34.54 34.21 13.77
C ASP A 577 -35.78 33.83 12.93
N GLU A 578 -35.83 34.29 11.69
CA GLU A 578 -36.92 33.98 10.78
C GLU A 578 -36.93 32.48 10.34
N PRO A 579 -38.12 31.93 10.04
CA PRO A 579 -38.18 30.62 9.40
C PRO A 579 -37.34 30.57 8.13
N PHE A 580 -36.69 29.42 7.86
CA PHE A 580 -35.89 29.32 6.63
C PHE A 580 -35.96 27.92 6.03
N LEU A 581 -35.82 27.89 4.71
CA LEU A 581 -35.47 26.70 3.95
C LEU A 581 -33.95 26.54 3.96
N LEU A 582 -33.46 25.31 4.11
CA LEU A 582 -32.04 25.01 4.15
C LEU A 582 -31.61 24.24 2.89
N TYR A 583 -30.50 24.65 2.32
CA TYR A 583 -29.75 23.84 1.34
C TYR A 583 -28.34 23.59 1.87
N VAL A 584 -27.86 22.36 1.71
CA VAL A 584 -26.48 21.97 2.10
C VAL A 584 -25.84 21.22 0.94
N GLY A 585 -24.70 21.71 0.46
CA GLY A 585 -23.95 21.13 -0.64
C GLY A 585 -23.22 22.18 -1.48
N ARG A 586 -22.60 21.76 -2.60
CA ARG A 586 -21.99 22.70 -3.54
C ARG A 586 -23.08 23.60 -4.14
N ILE A 587 -22.86 24.90 -4.12
CA ILE A 587 -23.80 25.89 -4.63
C ILE A 587 -23.40 26.18 -6.08
N ASP A 588 -23.85 25.31 -7.02
CA ASP A 588 -23.48 25.36 -8.44
C ASP A 588 -24.64 24.94 -9.37
N GLN A 589 -24.38 25.04 -10.68
CA GLN A 589 -25.32 24.62 -11.73
C GLN A 589 -25.60 23.12 -11.70
N GLY A 590 -24.55 22.30 -11.44
CA GLY A 590 -24.67 20.84 -11.42
C GLY A 590 -25.60 20.32 -10.32
N LYS A 591 -25.72 21.06 -9.21
CA LYS A 591 -26.68 20.79 -8.13
C LYS A 591 -28.02 21.52 -8.30
N ASN A 592 -28.23 22.17 -9.42
CA ASN A 592 -29.47 22.87 -9.77
C ASN A 592 -29.91 23.97 -8.76
N VAL A 593 -28.93 24.57 -8.05
CA VAL A 593 -29.20 25.60 -7.03
C VAL A 593 -29.76 26.89 -7.65
N PRO A 594 -29.39 27.30 -8.88
CA PRO A 594 -30.04 28.47 -9.53
C PRO A 594 -31.55 28.34 -9.63
N GLU A 595 -32.10 27.18 -9.99
CA GLU A 595 -33.55 26.92 -10.03
C GLU A 595 -34.18 27.10 -8.63
N LEU A 596 -33.54 26.57 -7.60
CA LEU A 596 -34.00 26.75 -6.21
C LEU A 596 -34.06 28.24 -5.82
N VAL A 597 -33.00 29.00 -6.13
CA VAL A 597 -32.93 30.44 -5.85
C VAL A 597 -34.01 31.22 -6.60
N ASP A 598 -34.26 30.87 -7.88
CA ASP A 598 -35.31 31.49 -8.69
C ASP A 598 -36.71 31.18 -8.11
N TYR A 599 -37.02 29.92 -7.83
CA TYR A 599 -38.30 29.52 -7.24
C TYR A 599 -38.52 30.15 -5.85
N PHE A 600 -37.50 30.18 -4.98
CA PHE A 600 -37.58 30.83 -3.69
C PHE A 600 -37.82 32.33 -3.83
N THR A 601 -37.08 33.00 -4.71
CA THR A 601 -37.21 34.46 -4.95
C THR A 601 -38.60 34.82 -5.43
N ARG A 602 -39.09 34.08 -6.42
CA ARG A 602 -40.43 34.24 -6.95
C ARG A 602 -41.51 34.01 -5.88
N PHE A 603 -41.39 32.97 -5.07
CA PHE A 603 -42.30 32.68 -3.95
C PHE A 603 -42.34 33.83 -2.95
N ARG A 604 -41.19 34.37 -2.58
CA ARG A 604 -41.08 35.48 -1.65
C ARG A 604 -41.76 36.76 -2.21
N ASP A 605 -41.56 37.05 -3.49
CA ASP A 605 -42.11 38.25 -4.13
C ASP A 605 -43.63 38.13 -4.35
N GLU A 606 -44.14 36.94 -4.65
CA GLU A 606 -45.57 36.71 -4.84
C GLU A 606 -46.35 36.67 -3.50
N THR A 607 -45.78 36.09 -2.45
CA THR A 607 -46.50 35.82 -1.18
C THR A 607 -46.23 36.83 -0.09
N GLY A 608 -45.08 37.51 -0.09
CA GLY A 608 -44.60 38.38 0.98
C GLY A 608 -44.35 37.69 2.33
N ARG A 609 -44.40 36.37 2.41
CA ARG A 609 -44.24 35.59 3.69
C ARG A 609 -42.84 35.74 4.25
N PRO A 610 -42.68 35.91 5.59
CA PRO A 610 -41.36 35.97 6.20
C PRO A 610 -40.68 34.58 6.14
N LEU A 611 -39.75 34.42 5.21
CA LEU A 611 -38.99 33.17 4.98
C LEU A 611 -37.60 33.51 4.44
N LYS A 612 -36.58 32.82 4.85
CA LYS A 612 -35.22 32.90 4.30
C LYS A 612 -34.85 31.64 3.56
N LEU A 613 -33.90 31.75 2.63
CA LEU A 613 -33.15 30.63 2.08
C LEU A 613 -31.71 30.65 2.61
N VAL A 614 -31.32 29.63 3.37
CA VAL A 614 -29.99 29.50 3.92
C VAL A 614 -29.23 28.43 3.11
N LEU A 615 -28.07 28.82 2.60
CA LEU A 615 -27.21 27.97 1.77
C LEU A 615 -25.90 27.70 2.50
N LEU A 616 -25.58 26.42 2.72
CA LEU A 616 -24.33 25.96 3.32
C LEU A 616 -23.48 25.22 2.30
N GLY A 617 -22.24 25.65 2.10
CA GLY A 617 -21.26 25.03 1.22
C GLY A 617 -20.54 26.01 0.32
N ARG A 618 -19.69 25.47 -0.59
CA ARG A 618 -18.88 26.29 -1.49
C ARG A 618 -19.74 26.97 -2.54
N LEU A 619 -19.61 28.29 -2.64
CA LEU A 619 -20.33 29.12 -3.60
C LEU A 619 -19.55 29.17 -4.93
N ASN A 620 -20.17 28.68 -6.01
CA ASN A 620 -19.63 28.66 -7.36
C ASN A 620 -20.56 29.32 -8.41
N ILE A 621 -21.56 30.09 -7.94
CA ILE A 621 -22.48 30.87 -8.79
C ILE A 621 -22.69 32.25 -8.19
N ASP A 622 -23.19 33.20 -8.96
CA ASP A 622 -23.62 34.49 -8.46
C ASP A 622 -25.01 34.36 -7.81
N LEU A 623 -25.17 34.91 -6.62
CA LEU A 623 -26.44 34.97 -5.91
C LEU A 623 -27.07 36.37 -6.04
N PRO A 624 -28.42 36.48 -6.06
CA PRO A 624 -29.09 37.77 -6.10
C PRO A 624 -28.77 38.56 -4.79
N ALA A 625 -28.59 39.88 -4.94
CA ALA A 625 -28.33 40.77 -3.79
C ALA A 625 -29.64 41.02 -2.98
N ARG A 626 -30.04 40.00 -2.19
CA ARG A 626 -31.26 39.97 -1.35
C ARG A 626 -30.93 39.60 0.08
N ALA A 627 -31.62 40.22 1.04
CA ALA A 627 -31.43 39.95 2.48
C ALA A 627 -32.05 38.61 2.94
N ASP A 628 -32.95 38.05 2.13
CA ASP A 628 -33.64 36.79 2.41
C ASP A 628 -32.93 35.54 1.78
N VAL A 629 -31.86 35.76 0.99
CA VAL A 629 -30.97 34.68 0.50
C VAL A 629 -29.61 34.81 1.20
N VAL A 630 -29.28 33.85 2.07
CA VAL A 630 -28.11 33.92 2.95
C VAL A 630 -27.18 32.74 2.63
N SER A 631 -25.95 33.04 2.20
CA SER A 631 -24.89 32.03 2.01
C SER A 631 -23.91 32.14 3.17
N LEU A 632 -23.70 31.04 3.92
CA LEU A 632 -22.81 30.99 5.06
C LEU A 632 -21.46 30.31 4.73
N GLY A 633 -21.27 29.83 3.48
CA GLY A 633 -20.09 29.09 3.11
C GLY A 633 -19.99 27.73 3.83
N PHE A 634 -18.76 27.25 3.99
CA PHE A 634 -18.52 26.06 4.82
C PHE A 634 -18.70 26.39 6.29
N VAL A 635 -19.45 25.55 6.99
CA VAL A 635 -19.63 25.64 8.44
C VAL A 635 -19.11 24.37 9.10
N PRO A 636 -18.74 24.40 10.40
CA PRO A 636 -18.44 23.20 11.18
C PRO A 636 -19.57 22.18 11.13
N GLU A 637 -19.25 20.90 11.25
CA GLU A 637 -20.23 19.82 11.15
C GLU A 637 -21.38 19.98 12.18
N GLN A 638 -21.06 20.35 13.41
CA GLN A 638 -22.05 20.63 14.43
C GLN A 638 -23.03 21.74 14.00
N ASP A 639 -22.53 22.82 13.41
CA ASP A 639 -23.36 23.92 12.94
C ASP A 639 -24.27 23.51 11.77
N LYS A 640 -23.82 22.57 10.93
CA LYS A 640 -24.65 21.97 9.87
C LYS A 640 -25.84 21.24 10.47
N TYR A 641 -25.62 20.40 11.48
CA TYR A 641 -26.72 19.69 12.15
C TYR A 641 -27.64 20.63 12.93
N ASP A 642 -27.10 21.66 13.56
CA ASP A 642 -27.87 22.71 14.22
C ASP A 642 -28.77 23.50 13.22
N ALA A 643 -28.25 23.74 12.00
CA ALA A 643 -29.01 24.36 10.92
C ALA A 643 -30.13 23.43 10.42
N ILE A 644 -29.86 22.14 10.29
CA ILE A 644 -30.85 21.15 9.88
C ILE A 644 -32.01 21.08 10.88
N GLU A 645 -31.72 21.07 12.18
CA GLU A 645 -32.76 21.07 13.23
C GLU A 645 -33.55 22.37 13.25
N ALA A 646 -32.92 23.51 12.94
CA ALA A 646 -33.56 24.83 12.94
C ALA A 646 -34.43 25.10 11.71
N ALA A 647 -34.23 24.36 10.60
CA ALA A 647 -34.87 24.59 9.33
C ALA A 647 -36.37 24.19 9.31
N VAL A 648 -37.17 24.89 8.53
CA VAL A 648 -38.53 24.46 8.19
C VAL A 648 -38.50 23.17 7.38
N ALA A 649 -37.60 23.10 6.42
CA ALA A 649 -37.29 21.91 5.63
C ALA A 649 -35.90 22.01 4.99
N LEU A 650 -35.26 20.87 4.78
CA LEU A 650 -34.13 20.77 3.85
C LEU A 650 -34.67 20.69 2.43
N VAL A 651 -34.10 21.47 1.50
CA VAL A 651 -34.48 21.44 0.07
C VAL A 651 -33.35 20.83 -0.74
N MET A 652 -33.69 19.82 -1.57
CA MET A 652 -32.76 19.17 -2.48
C MET A 652 -33.16 19.39 -3.92
N PRO A 653 -32.57 20.39 -4.61
CA PRO A 653 -32.92 20.74 -5.99
C PRO A 653 -32.24 19.86 -7.04
N SER A 654 -31.27 19.04 -6.65
CA SER A 654 -30.47 18.17 -7.54
C SER A 654 -31.34 17.28 -8.41
N ARG A 655 -30.96 17.14 -9.69
CA ARG A 655 -31.52 16.12 -10.61
C ARG A 655 -30.71 14.86 -10.69
N TYR A 656 -29.44 14.91 -10.29
CA TYR A 656 -28.49 13.80 -10.32
C TYR A 656 -28.01 13.47 -8.91
N GLU A 657 -28.45 12.36 -8.37
CA GLU A 657 -28.06 11.84 -7.06
C GLU A 657 -27.94 10.31 -7.10
N SER A 658 -26.96 9.74 -6.39
CA SER A 658 -26.89 8.31 -6.15
C SER A 658 -27.43 7.94 -4.77
N LEU A 659 -27.31 8.82 -3.77
CA LEU A 659 -27.85 8.61 -2.41
C LEU A 659 -28.41 9.87 -1.77
N SER A 660 -27.74 11.00 -1.84
CA SER A 660 -28.01 12.22 -1.05
C SER A 660 -27.82 12.05 0.47
N ILE A 661 -26.57 12.12 0.91
CA ILE A 661 -26.19 12.00 2.34
C ILE A 661 -26.94 13.02 3.20
N VAL A 662 -26.99 14.28 2.76
CA VAL A 662 -27.61 15.38 3.49
C VAL A 662 -29.12 15.17 3.73
N LEU A 663 -29.80 14.52 2.79
CA LEU A 663 -31.22 14.16 2.96
C LEU A 663 -31.37 13.13 4.12
N LEU A 664 -30.50 12.13 4.20
CA LEU A 664 -30.50 11.17 5.29
C LEU A 664 -30.15 11.83 6.63
N GLU A 665 -29.21 12.77 6.63
CA GLU A 665 -28.85 13.57 7.81
C GLU A 665 -30.05 14.41 8.32
N ALA A 666 -30.81 15.02 7.42
CA ALA A 666 -32.01 15.76 7.77
C ALA A 666 -33.07 14.86 8.39
N TRP A 667 -33.32 13.70 7.82
CA TRP A 667 -34.24 12.74 8.41
C TRP A 667 -33.75 12.19 9.75
N ALA A 668 -32.47 11.98 9.94
CA ALA A 668 -31.91 11.56 11.21
C ALA A 668 -32.20 12.57 12.34
N GLN A 669 -32.29 13.87 12.00
CA GLN A 669 -32.72 14.95 12.90
C GLN A 669 -34.25 15.16 12.93
N ALA A 670 -35.03 14.29 12.27
CA ALA A 670 -36.48 14.43 12.12
C ALA A 670 -36.91 15.72 11.42
N THR A 671 -36.10 16.27 10.55
CA THR A 671 -36.40 17.44 9.72
C THR A 671 -37.08 17.01 8.43
N ALA A 672 -38.17 17.68 8.05
CA ALA A 672 -38.87 17.43 6.80
C ALA A 672 -38.00 17.83 5.60
N VAL A 673 -38.20 17.17 4.47
CA VAL A 673 -37.44 17.47 3.24
C VAL A 673 -38.37 17.81 2.08
N LEU A 674 -37.86 18.64 1.14
CA LEU A 674 -38.53 19.02 -0.10
C LEU A 674 -37.56 18.72 -1.26
N VAL A 675 -37.92 17.82 -2.16
CA VAL A 675 -37.01 17.33 -3.19
C VAL A 675 -37.51 17.59 -4.59
N ASN A 676 -36.56 17.75 -5.55
CA ASN A 676 -36.86 17.84 -6.97
C ASN A 676 -37.24 16.45 -7.52
N GLY A 677 -38.45 16.35 -8.07
CA GLY A 677 -38.98 15.11 -8.64
C GLY A 677 -38.33 14.69 -9.97
N GLY A 678 -37.43 15.48 -10.52
CA GLY A 678 -36.61 15.14 -11.68
C GLY A 678 -35.49 14.15 -11.33
N SER A 679 -35.25 13.87 -10.04
CA SER A 679 -34.34 12.82 -9.56
C SER A 679 -35.10 11.57 -9.14
N ASP A 680 -34.91 10.47 -9.87
CA ASP A 680 -35.54 9.18 -9.52
C ASP A 680 -35.12 8.69 -8.14
N VAL A 681 -33.86 8.91 -7.74
CA VAL A 681 -33.33 8.55 -6.42
C VAL A 681 -34.04 9.31 -5.32
N LEU A 682 -34.16 10.64 -5.44
CA LEU A 682 -34.81 11.44 -4.41
C LEU A 682 -36.31 11.12 -4.32
N ARG A 683 -36.97 10.91 -5.45
CA ARG A 683 -38.38 10.51 -5.50
C ARG A 683 -38.61 9.15 -4.82
N ASP A 684 -37.85 8.13 -5.18
CA ASP A 684 -37.92 6.80 -4.56
C ASP A 684 -37.72 6.85 -3.04
N GLN A 685 -36.75 7.64 -2.57
CA GLN A 685 -36.52 7.83 -1.14
C GLN A 685 -37.71 8.49 -0.45
N ILE A 686 -38.38 9.47 -1.05
CA ILE A 686 -39.60 10.06 -0.48
C ILE A 686 -40.74 9.06 -0.48
N GLU A 687 -40.96 8.30 -1.56
CA GLU A 687 -42.02 7.30 -1.65
C GLU A 687 -41.87 6.19 -0.59
N ARG A 688 -40.62 5.75 -0.34
CA ARG A 688 -40.34 4.73 0.67
C ARG A 688 -40.39 5.22 2.11
N SER A 689 -39.97 6.44 2.36
CA SER A 689 -39.91 7.01 3.71
C SER A 689 -41.19 7.70 4.13
N ASN A 690 -41.98 8.24 3.18
CA ASN A 690 -43.00 9.25 3.42
C ASN A 690 -42.47 10.45 4.26
N GLY A 691 -41.16 10.74 4.16
CA GLY A 691 -40.43 11.72 5.00
C GLY A 691 -40.38 13.13 4.44
N GLY A 692 -41.04 13.42 3.30
CA GLY A 692 -40.95 14.72 2.64
C GLY A 692 -42.01 14.94 1.55
N LEU A 693 -41.80 16.02 0.79
CA LEU A 693 -42.63 16.42 -0.34
C LEU A 693 -41.77 16.46 -1.59
N VAL A 694 -42.44 16.31 -2.75
CA VAL A 694 -41.81 16.33 -4.08
C VAL A 694 -42.37 17.52 -4.88
N TYR A 695 -41.50 18.24 -5.58
CA TYR A 695 -41.88 19.26 -6.56
C TYR A 695 -41.28 18.97 -7.93
N THR A 696 -41.98 19.35 -8.98
CA THR A 696 -41.55 19.18 -10.39
C THR A 696 -41.28 20.51 -11.09
N ASP A 697 -41.94 21.53 -10.64
CA ASP A 697 -41.86 22.89 -11.13
C ASP A 697 -42.26 23.90 -10.03
N TYR A 698 -42.41 25.18 -10.41
CA TYR A 698 -42.66 26.26 -9.45
C TYR A 698 -43.97 26.11 -8.64
N ASP A 699 -45.07 25.77 -9.30
CA ASP A 699 -46.37 25.75 -8.59
C ASP A 699 -46.45 24.68 -7.51
N PRO A 700 -46.05 23.40 -7.74
CA PRO A 700 -45.85 22.40 -6.67
C PRO A 700 -44.84 22.81 -5.60
N PHE A 701 -43.73 23.48 -5.99
CA PHE A 701 -42.77 24.00 -5.02
C PHE A 701 -43.42 25.00 -4.05
N ALA A 702 -44.14 26.01 -4.60
CA ALA A 702 -44.82 27.02 -3.80
C ALA A 702 -45.88 26.41 -2.88
N GLN A 703 -46.70 25.48 -3.37
CA GLN A 703 -47.71 24.78 -2.58
C GLN A 703 -47.08 23.94 -1.46
N ALA A 704 -45.97 23.27 -1.73
CA ALA A 704 -45.23 22.49 -0.72
C ALA A 704 -44.68 23.40 0.38
N VAL A 705 -44.04 24.51 0.01
CA VAL A 705 -43.51 25.49 0.98
C VAL A 705 -44.63 26.09 1.83
N ASP A 706 -45.76 26.52 1.22
CA ASP A 706 -46.94 26.99 1.96
C ASP A 706 -47.47 25.95 2.97
N SER A 707 -47.60 24.70 2.50
CA SER A 707 -48.05 23.58 3.36
C SER A 707 -47.11 23.31 4.55
N LEU A 708 -45.79 23.42 4.32
CA LEU A 708 -44.80 23.26 5.37
C LEU A 708 -44.77 24.45 6.33
N LEU A 709 -45.04 25.67 5.90
CA LEU A 709 -45.12 26.85 6.75
C LEU A 709 -46.38 26.87 7.61
N ASP A 710 -47.54 26.47 7.05
CA ASP A 710 -48.82 26.56 7.70
C ASP A 710 -49.18 25.37 8.61
N ASN A 711 -48.47 24.24 8.48
CA ASN A 711 -48.85 23.00 9.17
C ASN A 711 -47.65 22.35 9.91
N ASP A 712 -47.46 22.78 11.16
CA ASP A 712 -46.46 22.19 12.05
C ASP A 712 -46.63 20.66 12.23
N GLY A 713 -47.88 20.20 12.32
CA GLY A 713 -48.20 18.79 12.43
C GLY A 713 -47.77 17.97 11.21
N LEU A 714 -47.81 18.58 10.01
CA LEU A 714 -47.29 17.97 8.80
C LEU A 714 -45.76 17.84 8.88
N ARG A 715 -45.04 18.93 9.19
CA ARG A 715 -43.58 18.90 9.33
C ARG A 715 -43.10 17.83 10.30
N VAL A 716 -43.67 17.81 11.51
CA VAL A 716 -43.34 16.83 12.53
C VAL A 716 -43.62 15.40 12.08
N ARG A 717 -44.71 15.17 11.38
CA ARG A 717 -45.04 13.84 10.87
C ARG A 717 -44.05 13.39 9.78
N LEU A 718 -43.77 14.25 8.80
CA LEU A 718 -42.81 13.96 7.74
C LEU A 718 -41.41 13.67 8.29
N GLY A 719 -40.91 14.54 9.17
CA GLY A 719 -39.62 14.37 9.79
C GLY A 719 -39.52 13.07 10.60
N ARG A 720 -40.57 12.72 11.37
CA ARG A 720 -40.62 11.44 12.14
C ARG A 720 -40.60 10.22 11.23
N GLN A 721 -41.36 10.25 10.13
CA GLN A 721 -41.38 9.15 9.15
C GLN A 721 -40.00 8.98 8.50
N GLY A 722 -39.34 10.07 8.08
CA GLY A 722 -37.99 10.06 7.57
C GLY A 722 -37.00 9.49 8.59
N ARG A 723 -37.08 9.91 9.87
CA ARG A 723 -36.21 9.38 10.94
C ARG A 723 -36.39 7.89 11.15
N THR A 724 -37.63 7.38 11.14
CA THR A 724 -37.90 5.94 11.24
C THR A 724 -37.22 5.18 10.09
N TYR A 725 -37.39 5.68 8.86
CA TYR A 725 -36.78 5.09 7.68
C TYR A 725 -35.24 5.02 7.76
N VAL A 726 -34.58 6.11 8.21
CA VAL A 726 -33.11 6.14 8.38
C VAL A 726 -32.67 5.19 9.51
N THR A 727 -33.35 5.20 10.64
CA THR A 727 -33.03 4.34 11.78
C THR A 727 -33.15 2.86 11.46
N GLU A 728 -34.08 2.47 10.60
CA GLU A 728 -34.26 1.07 10.21
C GLU A 728 -33.28 0.59 9.14
N ARG A 729 -32.78 1.47 8.25
CA ARG A 729 -32.06 1.07 7.04
C ARG A 729 -30.62 1.54 6.94
N TYR A 730 -30.29 2.68 7.57
CA TYR A 730 -29.01 3.37 7.41
C TYR A 730 -28.19 3.39 8.69
N GLN A 731 -28.16 2.27 9.41
CA GLN A 731 -27.31 2.06 10.58
C GLN A 731 -26.01 1.36 10.17
N TRP A 732 -24.87 1.86 10.64
CA TRP A 732 -23.56 1.28 10.35
C TRP A 732 -23.47 -0.20 10.72
N SER A 733 -24.04 -0.63 11.83
CA SER A 733 -24.05 -2.05 12.23
C SER A 733 -24.69 -2.96 11.18
N GLY A 734 -25.79 -2.52 10.56
CA GLY A 734 -26.45 -3.23 9.48
C GLY A 734 -25.62 -3.28 8.19
N ILE A 735 -24.99 -2.15 7.84
CA ILE A 735 -24.14 -2.04 6.66
C ILE A 735 -22.86 -2.89 6.82
N VAL A 736 -22.17 -2.80 7.95
CA VAL A 736 -21.00 -3.63 8.25
C VAL A 736 -21.35 -5.13 8.20
N ALA A 737 -22.54 -5.52 8.69
CA ALA A 737 -23.01 -6.89 8.59
C ALA A 737 -23.20 -7.35 7.13
N GLN A 738 -23.67 -6.49 6.23
CA GLN A 738 -23.75 -6.78 4.79
C GLN A 738 -22.36 -6.94 4.17
N TYR A 739 -21.40 -6.07 4.49
CA TYR A 739 -20.03 -6.20 4.01
C TYR A 739 -19.32 -7.43 4.59
N ARG A 740 -19.67 -7.87 5.81
CA ARG A 740 -19.20 -9.16 6.35
C ARG A 740 -19.68 -10.33 5.49
N MET A 741 -20.95 -10.34 5.09
CA MET A 741 -21.48 -11.38 4.19
C MET A 741 -20.79 -11.37 2.83
N ILE A 742 -20.50 -10.18 2.26
CA ILE A 742 -19.75 -10.05 1.01
C ILE A 742 -18.35 -10.63 1.19
N PHE A 743 -17.66 -10.23 2.26
CA PHE A 743 -16.32 -10.71 2.58
C PHE A 743 -16.28 -12.25 2.65
N ASP A 744 -17.17 -12.84 3.46
CA ASP A 744 -17.25 -14.30 3.64
C ASP A 744 -17.57 -15.01 2.30
N ALA A 745 -18.40 -14.40 1.45
CA ALA A 745 -18.76 -14.95 0.15
C ALA A 745 -17.63 -14.88 -0.90
N VAL A 746 -16.80 -13.83 -0.86
CA VAL A 746 -15.65 -13.66 -1.76
C VAL A 746 -14.48 -14.55 -1.32
N THR A 747 -14.22 -14.64 -0.03
CA THR A 747 -13.11 -15.45 0.52
C THR A 747 -13.42 -16.94 0.64
N GLY A 748 -14.67 -17.35 0.39
CA GLY A 748 -15.08 -18.74 0.48
C GLY A 748 -15.25 -19.26 1.93
N GLU A 749 -15.24 -18.37 2.92
CA GLU A 749 -15.51 -18.73 4.31
C GLU A 749 -17.00 -19.07 4.46
N ARG A 750 -17.34 -20.36 4.50
CA ARG A 750 -18.70 -20.80 4.83
C ARG A 750 -18.95 -20.52 6.32
N GLN A 751 -20.07 -19.87 6.61
CA GLN A 751 -20.60 -19.85 7.98
C GLN A 751 -20.73 -21.32 8.44
N GLN A 752 -19.89 -21.72 9.43
CA GLN A 752 -20.06 -22.96 10.18
C GLN A 752 -21.15 -22.78 11.22
#